data_ce729f65aa26ec80c6b2e24b3e4e27a6
#
_entry.id   ce729f65aa26ec80c6b2e24b3e4e27a6
#
_cell.length_a   1.000
_cell.length_b   1.000
_cell.length_c   1.000
_cell.angle_alpha   90.00
_cell.angle_beta   90.00
_cell.angle_gamma   90.00
#
_symmetry.space_group_name_H-M   'P 1'
#
loop_
_entity.id
_entity.type
_entity.pdbx_description
1 polymer ?
#
loop_
_entity_poly.entity_id
_entity_poly.type
_entity_poly.pdbx_seq_one_letter_code
_entity_poly.pdbx_strand_id
1 'polypeptide(L)'
;MERLFLNTLPFTFPSEPVTFYFSDEDKHLPDLHLTRLKSSQLYPLNIRSIFPKLKNGEPIYTSFDKPNDELLPLPIDFNIPQNYFLVKQYYNILIHKYFRTNHPNLYIYTDYITHDKQIWVELPDDKADYPNSTKCERYNLKIDFDHFNQRPQIVLSYERTTHISLYSIAQLIAEQQSDDPFAQTDSTDIYSFISKVLYLDKDSHYQFIERLEYLKHRPFYRSECAYPVLSHKLLNYFNQEPVTHRETNPLLNYFNKINNFYKRFLDNKDFRSFIPIADNGFAWATDTQIGKTEYNSKTLLFANNTSEQNPSKGLNAGPYQPIKAPKVNIFCIFHKDQIEQARKLLSSLRGGYKAYKLYTTTDNTSKTDVLKRFTGRDTTWVKAHIEFEDMNNPSPEIATKLNQMFDNGELKLDETYIALYVSPIDKHTHNATARHAYYKIKEELLSRNIALQVVNADNITFSGTTTIKTGFEYTLQNIALAICAKLGGIPWKFNVQKTNELVVGIGAFRNQEKGATYIGSAFAFDNTGVFDSFQYFMQDEIKELVGSIRDAIIRYSSANGTPDKLVIHYYKQMNQREFLELERMLNSLQIPNKLPVYVVTINKTESEDFVLFDAGNTNALLPYSGRYINLGNGNYLLCNNTRYYSQTFPNGTRPDSFPFPVKLKITCPTSKEPIDAQTIRDLIEQVYRFSRIYFKSVKQQHLPVTIKYPELVSEILPYFEEQATVSDIQHNLWFL
;
A
#
# COMPACT_ATOMS: atom_id res chain seq x y z
N MET A 1 -7.25 8.29 -29.71
CA MET A 1 -6.85 6.90 -29.37
C MET A 1 -6.00 6.93 -28.12
N GLU A 2 -6.17 6.00 -27.19
CA GLU A 2 -5.24 5.81 -26.09
C GLU A 2 -3.90 5.35 -26.66
N ARG A 3 -2.84 5.95 -26.15
CA ARG A 3 -1.46 5.58 -26.50
C ARG A 3 -0.71 5.35 -25.21
N LEU A 4 -0.70 4.09 -24.79
CA LEU A 4 -0.15 3.70 -23.49
C LEU A 4 1.33 3.35 -23.59
N PHE A 5 2.11 3.80 -22.60
CA PHE A 5 3.53 3.47 -22.47
C PHE A 5 3.92 3.29 -21.00
N LEU A 6 5.04 2.61 -20.79
CA LEU A 6 5.57 2.26 -19.46
C LEU A 6 6.83 3.06 -19.15
N ASN A 7 7.18 3.18 -17.87
CA ASN A 7 8.46 3.73 -17.41
C ASN A 7 9.63 2.75 -17.59
N THR A 8 9.61 1.96 -18.67
CA THR A 8 10.66 0.96 -18.94
C THR A 8 11.43 1.32 -20.19
N LEU A 9 12.73 1.07 -20.18
CA LEU A 9 13.68 1.29 -21.27
C LEU A 9 14.14 -0.08 -21.77
N PRO A 10 13.63 -0.58 -22.89
CA PRO A 10 14.07 -1.83 -23.48
C PRO A 10 15.52 -1.76 -23.92
N PHE A 11 16.24 -2.87 -23.83
CA PHE A 11 17.57 -3.02 -24.40
C PHE A 11 17.75 -4.42 -25.00
N THR A 12 18.90 -4.70 -25.60
CA THR A 12 19.18 -5.98 -26.22
C THR A 12 20.29 -6.71 -25.49
N PHE A 13 20.14 -8.03 -25.37
CA PHE A 13 21.22 -8.88 -24.93
C PHE A 13 22.24 -9.10 -26.05
N PRO A 14 23.51 -9.43 -25.70
CA PRO A 14 24.47 -9.92 -26.69
C PRO A 14 23.92 -11.12 -27.46
N SER A 15 24.20 -11.20 -28.75
CA SER A 15 23.80 -12.33 -29.60
C SER A 15 24.57 -13.61 -29.28
N GLU A 16 25.80 -13.46 -28.80
CA GLU A 16 26.68 -14.56 -28.43
C GLU A 16 26.81 -14.66 -26.92
N PRO A 17 27.01 -15.88 -26.37
CA PRO A 17 27.28 -16.05 -24.95
C PRO A 17 28.48 -15.23 -24.47
N VAL A 18 28.35 -14.57 -23.33
CA VAL A 18 29.44 -13.82 -22.69
C VAL A 18 30.19 -14.71 -21.73
N THR A 19 31.52 -14.78 -21.82
CA THR A 19 32.31 -15.54 -20.90
C THR A 19 32.42 -14.83 -19.56
N PHE A 20 31.95 -15.48 -18.47
CA PHE A 20 32.15 -15.05 -17.09
C PHE A 20 33.20 -15.93 -16.41
N TYR A 21 33.93 -15.36 -15.46
CA TYR A 21 35.05 -16.00 -14.77
C TYR A 21 34.71 -16.22 -13.30
N PHE A 22 34.84 -17.45 -12.81
CA PHE A 22 34.38 -17.88 -11.50
C PHE A 22 35.47 -18.48 -10.63
N SER A 23 35.31 -18.41 -9.30
CA SER A 23 36.10 -19.11 -8.28
C SER A 23 35.20 -19.61 -7.15
N ASP A 24 35.56 -20.74 -6.53
CA ASP A 24 34.93 -21.24 -5.30
C ASP A 24 35.52 -20.59 -4.03
N GLU A 25 36.62 -19.83 -4.18
CA GLU A 25 37.27 -19.10 -3.10
C GLU A 25 37.30 -17.60 -3.34
N ASP A 26 37.32 -16.81 -2.26
CA ASP A 26 37.52 -15.35 -2.31
C ASP A 26 39.00 -15.04 -2.55
N LYS A 27 39.39 -15.06 -3.81
CA LYS A 27 40.79 -14.81 -4.20
C LYS A 27 41.10 -13.33 -4.16
N HIS A 28 42.17 -12.98 -3.50
CA HIS A 28 42.72 -11.62 -3.50
C HIS A 28 43.56 -11.43 -4.77
N LEU A 29 42.92 -10.93 -5.82
CA LEU A 29 43.57 -10.70 -7.12
C LEU A 29 43.92 -9.21 -7.25
N PRO A 30 45.16 -8.87 -7.66
CA PRO A 30 45.55 -7.49 -7.92
C PRO A 30 44.59 -6.87 -8.97
N ASP A 31 44.07 -5.69 -8.69
CA ASP A 31 43.22 -4.90 -9.57
C ASP A 31 41.88 -5.54 -9.98
N LEU A 32 41.47 -6.67 -9.36
CA LEU A 32 40.27 -7.38 -9.67
C LEU A 32 39.43 -7.66 -8.43
N HIS A 33 38.26 -7.05 -8.34
CA HIS A 33 37.31 -7.29 -7.26
C HIS A 33 36.32 -8.39 -7.65
N LEU A 34 36.24 -9.45 -6.86
CA LEU A 34 35.30 -10.53 -7.08
C LEU A 34 33.95 -10.24 -6.40
N THR A 35 32.85 -10.45 -7.13
CA THR A 35 31.50 -10.36 -6.59
C THR A 35 31.09 -11.70 -5.98
N ARG A 36 30.74 -11.69 -4.71
CA ARG A 36 30.23 -12.85 -3.99
C ARG A 36 28.79 -13.17 -4.40
N LEU A 37 28.53 -14.38 -4.86
CA LEU A 37 27.21 -14.91 -5.21
C LEU A 37 26.85 -16.10 -4.31
N LYS A 38 25.56 -16.30 -4.02
CA LYS A 38 25.11 -17.52 -3.36
C LYS A 38 25.03 -18.65 -4.40
N SER A 39 25.55 -19.83 -4.09
CA SER A 39 25.60 -20.97 -5.02
C SER A 39 24.21 -21.40 -5.52
N SER A 40 23.17 -21.23 -4.70
CA SER A 40 21.77 -21.49 -5.09
C SER A 40 21.25 -20.57 -6.22
N GLN A 41 21.90 -19.44 -6.47
CA GLN A 41 21.53 -18.47 -7.51
C GLN A 41 22.10 -18.84 -8.89
N LEU A 42 23.03 -19.77 -8.94
CA LEU A 42 23.64 -20.28 -10.18
C LEU A 42 23.04 -21.62 -10.62
N TYR A 43 21.94 -22.05 -10.00
CA TYR A 43 21.16 -23.19 -10.47
C TYR A 43 20.51 -22.80 -11.80
N PRO A 44 20.86 -23.33 -12.93
CA PRO A 44 21.12 -24.69 -13.39
C PRO A 44 22.50 -24.91 -14.05
N LEU A 45 23.49 -24.05 -13.85
CA LEU A 45 24.81 -24.22 -14.43
C LEU A 45 25.55 -25.48 -13.92
N ASN A 46 24.86 -26.37 -13.22
CA ASN A 46 25.41 -27.57 -12.60
C ASN A 46 26.72 -27.29 -11.84
N ILE A 47 26.68 -26.30 -10.96
CA ILE A 47 27.82 -25.77 -10.19
C ILE A 47 28.58 -26.90 -9.48
N ARG A 48 27.90 -27.96 -9.05
CA ARG A 48 28.52 -29.11 -8.41
C ARG A 48 29.41 -29.92 -9.35
N SER A 49 29.09 -29.96 -10.65
CA SER A 49 29.99 -30.61 -11.63
C SER A 49 31.22 -29.75 -11.95
N ILE A 50 31.06 -28.43 -11.85
CA ILE A 50 32.13 -27.47 -12.13
C ILE A 50 33.01 -27.26 -10.89
N PHE A 51 32.39 -27.15 -9.70
CA PHE A 51 33.09 -27.03 -8.40
C PHE A 51 32.67 -28.18 -7.48
N PRO A 52 33.23 -29.38 -7.66
CA PRO A 52 32.78 -30.60 -6.96
C PRO A 52 32.99 -30.56 -5.44
N LYS A 53 33.87 -29.69 -4.94
CA LYS A 53 34.13 -29.49 -3.51
C LYS A 53 33.13 -28.54 -2.83
N LEU A 54 32.32 -27.78 -3.60
CA LEU A 54 31.41 -26.78 -3.07
C LEU A 54 30.24 -27.44 -2.35
N LYS A 55 30.01 -27.08 -1.08
CA LYS A 55 28.86 -27.54 -0.30
C LYS A 55 27.63 -26.67 -0.59
N ASN A 56 26.45 -27.22 -0.32
CA ASN A 56 25.20 -26.45 -0.46
C ASN A 56 25.21 -25.19 0.43
N GLY A 57 25.01 -24.03 -0.18
CA GLY A 57 24.99 -22.75 0.52
C GLY A 57 26.33 -22.02 0.60
N GLU A 58 27.43 -22.64 0.21
CA GLU A 58 28.70 -21.93 0.09
C GLU A 58 28.63 -20.90 -1.04
N PRO A 59 29.32 -19.74 -0.87
CA PRO A 59 29.35 -18.70 -1.89
C PRO A 59 30.24 -19.10 -3.06
N ILE A 60 29.92 -18.55 -4.23
CA ILE A 60 30.78 -18.51 -5.41
C ILE A 60 31.16 -17.07 -5.69
N TYR A 61 32.32 -16.87 -6.27
CA TYR A 61 32.88 -15.56 -6.57
C TYR A 61 33.03 -15.40 -8.08
N THR A 62 32.78 -14.20 -8.61
CA THR A 62 32.90 -13.92 -10.04
C THR A 62 33.47 -12.54 -10.30
N SER A 63 34.32 -12.42 -11.31
CA SER A 63 34.72 -11.14 -11.91
C SER A 63 33.81 -10.72 -13.06
N PHE A 64 32.78 -11.52 -13.36
CA PHE A 64 31.94 -11.41 -14.57
C PHE A 64 32.81 -11.51 -15.84
N ASP A 65 32.73 -10.55 -16.75
CA ASP A 65 33.39 -10.51 -18.05
C ASP A 65 34.91 -10.13 -18.00
N LYS A 66 35.45 -9.91 -16.81
CA LYS A 66 36.87 -9.56 -16.67
C LYS A 66 37.76 -10.85 -16.58
N PRO A 67 38.61 -11.10 -17.58
CA PRO A 67 39.43 -12.30 -17.61
C PRO A 67 40.51 -12.28 -16.53
N ASN A 68 40.80 -13.47 -16.01
CA ASN A 68 41.93 -13.72 -15.15
C ASN A 68 42.27 -15.23 -15.19
N ASP A 69 43.54 -15.57 -15.31
CA ASP A 69 44.01 -16.97 -15.49
C ASP A 69 43.76 -17.85 -14.27
N GLU A 70 43.54 -17.25 -13.10
CA GLU A 70 43.23 -17.98 -11.86
C GLU A 70 41.74 -18.30 -11.70
N LEU A 71 40.88 -17.82 -12.60
CA LEU A 71 39.44 -18.00 -12.57
C LEU A 71 39.00 -18.96 -13.68
N LEU A 72 37.94 -19.70 -13.41
CA LEU A 72 37.35 -20.64 -14.37
C LEU A 72 36.44 -19.89 -15.36
N PRO A 73 36.71 -19.89 -16.68
CA PRO A 73 35.88 -19.27 -17.68
C PRO A 73 34.68 -20.16 -18.00
N LEU A 74 33.44 -19.53 -18.04
CA LEU A 74 32.20 -20.18 -18.43
C LEU A 74 31.40 -19.29 -19.37
N PRO A 75 30.96 -19.81 -20.53
CA PRO A 75 30.07 -19.07 -21.42
C PRO A 75 28.66 -19.00 -20.80
N ILE A 76 28.11 -17.79 -20.68
CA ILE A 76 26.77 -17.51 -20.16
C ILE A 76 25.92 -16.95 -21.30
N ASP A 77 24.90 -17.71 -21.70
CA ASP A 77 23.88 -17.23 -22.64
C ASP A 77 22.83 -16.43 -21.86
N PHE A 78 22.68 -15.15 -22.18
CA PHE A 78 21.77 -14.22 -21.51
C PHE A 78 20.29 -14.48 -21.87
N ASN A 79 20.02 -15.17 -22.95
CA ASN A 79 18.66 -15.52 -23.39
C ASN A 79 18.07 -16.71 -22.62
N ILE A 80 18.88 -17.44 -21.86
CA ILE A 80 18.43 -18.55 -21.04
C ILE A 80 17.81 -17.99 -19.74
N PRO A 81 16.48 -18.21 -19.48
CA PRO A 81 15.79 -17.64 -18.32
C PRO A 81 16.43 -17.99 -16.97
N GLN A 82 17.03 -19.17 -16.88
CA GLN A 82 17.72 -19.64 -15.68
C GLN A 82 18.96 -18.80 -15.33
N ASN A 83 19.55 -18.11 -16.31
CA ASN A 83 20.69 -17.22 -16.11
C ASN A 83 20.27 -15.80 -15.70
N TYR A 84 18.99 -15.43 -15.73
CA TYR A 84 18.54 -14.05 -15.53
C TYR A 84 18.99 -13.44 -14.20
N PHE A 85 19.06 -14.22 -13.14
CA PHE A 85 19.56 -13.68 -11.88
C PHE A 85 21.02 -13.20 -12.00
N LEU A 86 21.89 -14.03 -12.59
CA LEU A 86 23.30 -13.72 -12.82
C LEU A 86 23.46 -12.54 -13.78
N VAL A 87 22.68 -12.54 -14.87
CA VAL A 87 22.65 -11.47 -15.86
C VAL A 87 22.18 -10.13 -15.23
N LYS A 88 21.17 -10.18 -14.37
CA LYS A 88 20.72 -9.01 -13.60
C LYS A 88 21.86 -8.43 -12.74
N GLN A 89 22.61 -9.27 -12.05
CA GLN A 89 23.75 -8.82 -11.22
C GLN A 89 24.85 -8.16 -12.09
N TYR A 90 25.14 -8.73 -13.24
CA TYR A 90 26.09 -8.17 -14.19
C TYR A 90 25.68 -6.75 -14.62
N TYR A 91 24.42 -6.57 -15.09
CA TYR A 91 23.95 -5.25 -15.51
C TYR A 91 23.87 -4.26 -14.34
N ASN A 92 23.53 -4.68 -13.14
CA ASN A 92 23.59 -3.83 -11.95
C ASN A 92 25.01 -3.31 -11.67
N ILE A 93 26.04 -4.12 -11.93
CA ILE A 93 27.44 -3.68 -11.83
C ILE A 93 27.80 -2.70 -12.96
N LEU A 94 27.33 -2.94 -14.18
CA LEU A 94 27.55 -2.00 -15.29
C LEU A 94 26.91 -0.64 -14.99
N ILE A 95 25.68 -0.60 -14.45
CA ILE A 95 25.03 0.64 -14.02
C ILE A 95 25.89 1.35 -12.96
N HIS A 96 26.33 0.61 -11.93
CA HIS A 96 27.18 1.19 -10.88
C HIS A 96 28.47 1.78 -11.48
N LYS A 97 29.15 1.03 -12.32
CA LYS A 97 30.41 1.45 -12.99
C LYS A 97 30.19 2.71 -13.84
N TYR A 98 29.11 2.75 -14.64
CA TYR A 98 28.79 3.91 -15.47
C TYR A 98 28.64 5.17 -14.62
N PHE A 99 27.80 5.15 -13.58
CA PHE A 99 27.57 6.33 -12.75
C PHE A 99 28.82 6.76 -11.96
N ARG A 100 29.60 5.80 -11.47
CA ARG A 100 30.87 6.11 -10.79
C ARG A 100 31.89 6.78 -11.70
N THR A 101 32.00 6.33 -12.93
CA THR A 101 33.00 6.84 -13.90
C THR A 101 32.55 8.18 -14.50
N ASN A 102 31.32 8.28 -14.94
CA ASN A 102 30.85 9.40 -15.74
C ASN A 102 30.14 10.50 -14.91
N HIS A 103 29.65 10.16 -13.72
CA HIS A 103 28.91 11.06 -12.86
C HIS A 103 29.32 10.93 -11.37
N PRO A 104 30.61 11.17 -11.03
CA PRO A 104 31.14 10.94 -9.68
C PRO A 104 30.47 11.79 -8.58
N ASN A 105 29.80 12.88 -8.95
CA ASN A 105 29.09 13.76 -8.00
C ASN A 105 27.70 13.23 -7.59
N LEU A 106 27.21 12.13 -8.17
CA LEU A 106 25.96 11.51 -7.79
C LEU A 106 26.17 10.48 -6.68
N TYR A 107 25.21 10.39 -5.77
CA TYR A 107 25.26 9.38 -4.73
C TYR A 107 24.57 8.11 -5.18
N ILE A 108 25.20 6.97 -4.93
CA ILE A 108 24.67 5.66 -5.33
C ILE A 108 24.33 4.87 -4.06
N TYR A 109 23.09 4.42 -3.97
CA TYR A 109 22.65 3.41 -3.01
C TYR A 109 22.45 2.07 -3.73
N THR A 110 22.91 1.00 -3.15
CA THR A 110 22.67 -0.36 -3.64
C THR A 110 21.73 -1.07 -2.67
N ASP A 111 20.57 -1.53 -3.16
CA ASP A 111 19.68 -2.33 -2.32
C ASP A 111 20.35 -3.65 -1.92
N TYR A 112 20.29 -3.98 -0.64
CA TYR A 112 20.99 -5.15 -0.11
C TYR A 112 20.39 -6.48 -0.60
N ILE A 113 19.08 -6.52 -0.88
CA ILE A 113 18.35 -7.74 -1.25
C ILE A 113 18.32 -7.93 -2.76
N THR A 114 17.91 -6.89 -3.48
CA THR A 114 17.67 -6.93 -4.93
C THR A 114 18.91 -6.56 -5.74
N HIS A 115 19.87 -5.89 -5.11
CA HIS A 115 21.07 -5.28 -5.71
C HIS A 115 20.77 -4.19 -6.74
N ASP A 116 19.49 -3.77 -6.85
CA ASP A 116 19.10 -2.66 -7.72
C ASP A 116 19.80 -1.37 -7.30
N LYS A 117 20.04 -0.48 -8.26
CA LYS A 117 20.77 0.77 -8.03
C LYS A 117 19.79 1.93 -7.90
N GLN A 118 19.96 2.70 -6.85
CA GLN A 118 19.25 3.96 -6.67
C GLN A 118 20.26 5.12 -6.78
N ILE A 119 19.98 6.03 -7.69
CA ILE A 119 20.81 7.20 -7.96
C ILE A 119 20.15 8.41 -7.30
N TRP A 120 20.91 9.13 -6.50
CA TRP A 120 20.45 10.32 -5.81
C TRP A 120 21.08 11.54 -6.45
N VAL A 121 20.21 12.46 -6.88
CA VAL A 121 20.60 13.71 -7.54
C VAL A 121 20.33 14.86 -6.59
N GLU A 122 21.37 15.54 -6.19
CA GLU A 122 21.29 16.72 -5.32
C GLU A 122 20.60 17.88 -6.05
N LEU A 123 19.71 18.57 -5.34
CA LEU A 123 19.04 19.78 -5.81
C LEU A 123 19.76 21.03 -5.27
N PRO A 124 19.59 22.19 -5.93
CA PRO A 124 20.11 23.46 -5.41
C PRO A 124 19.64 23.75 -3.96
N ASP A 125 20.46 24.42 -3.18
CA ASP A 125 20.24 24.70 -1.76
C ASP A 125 18.93 25.44 -1.46
N ASP A 126 18.47 26.31 -2.39
CA ASP A 126 17.19 27.02 -2.30
C ASP A 126 15.95 26.10 -2.34
N LYS A 127 16.14 24.81 -2.60
CA LYS A 127 15.10 23.78 -2.62
C LYS A 127 14.99 22.98 -1.32
N ALA A 128 15.89 23.17 -0.36
CA ALA A 128 15.84 22.46 0.91
C ALA A 128 14.60 22.86 1.74
N ASP A 129 13.88 21.85 2.26
CA ASP A 129 12.70 22.07 3.10
C ASP A 129 13.06 22.22 4.60
N TYR A 130 14.27 21.81 4.98
CA TYR A 130 14.78 21.85 6.35
C TYR A 130 16.10 22.60 6.41
N PRO A 131 16.34 23.39 7.48
CA PRO A 131 17.61 24.06 7.67
C PRO A 131 18.74 23.03 7.82
N ASN A 132 19.93 23.40 7.42
CA ASN A 132 21.13 22.54 7.50
C ASN A 132 20.95 21.15 6.85
N SER A 133 20.22 21.12 5.75
CA SER A 133 20.04 19.91 4.95
C SER A 133 20.15 20.18 3.46
N THR A 134 20.55 19.17 2.71
CA THR A 134 20.46 19.17 1.25
C THR A 134 19.34 18.26 0.79
N LYS A 135 18.60 18.68 -0.24
CA LYS A 135 17.48 17.93 -0.82
C LYS A 135 17.95 17.14 -2.02
N CYS A 136 17.64 15.83 -2.05
CA CYS A 136 17.99 14.94 -3.15
C CYS A 136 16.75 14.31 -3.78
N GLU A 137 16.73 14.20 -5.10
CA GLU A 137 15.81 13.35 -5.85
C GLU A 137 16.37 11.94 -5.96
N ARG A 138 15.52 10.93 -5.76
CA ARG A 138 15.93 9.52 -5.80
C ARG A 138 15.34 8.83 -7.01
N TYR A 139 16.19 8.18 -7.81
CA TYR A 139 15.81 7.43 -8.99
C TYR A 139 16.28 6.00 -8.88
N ASN A 140 15.37 5.05 -9.07
CA ASN A 140 15.69 3.62 -9.01
C ASN A 140 15.83 3.06 -10.43
N LEU A 141 16.91 2.32 -10.67
CA LEU A 141 17.17 1.60 -11.91
C LEU A 141 17.15 0.11 -11.59
N LYS A 142 16.10 -0.56 -12.02
CA LYS A 142 15.89 -1.98 -11.81
C LYS A 142 16.01 -2.72 -13.13
N ILE A 143 16.92 -3.68 -13.20
CA ILE A 143 16.98 -4.60 -14.34
C ILE A 143 15.85 -5.61 -14.19
N ASP A 144 15.03 -5.72 -15.23
CA ASP A 144 13.90 -6.63 -15.30
C ASP A 144 13.79 -7.26 -16.70
N PHE A 145 12.94 -8.28 -16.83
CA PHE A 145 12.70 -8.93 -18.11
C PHE A 145 11.23 -8.77 -18.51
N ASP A 146 11.00 -8.18 -19.69
CA ASP A 146 9.67 -8.08 -20.29
C ASP A 146 9.27 -9.47 -20.84
N HIS A 147 8.56 -10.22 -20.00
CA HIS A 147 8.12 -11.58 -20.35
C HIS A 147 7.08 -11.62 -21.47
N PHE A 148 6.41 -10.53 -21.76
CA PHE A 148 5.47 -10.46 -22.86
C PHE A 148 6.18 -10.30 -24.20
N ASN A 149 7.11 -9.35 -24.29
CA ASN A 149 7.86 -9.06 -25.52
C ASN A 149 9.21 -9.83 -25.59
N GLN A 150 9.52 -10.68 -24.61
CA GLN A 150 10.72 -11.52 -24.54
C GLN A 150 12.03 -10.70 -24.73
N ARG A 151 12.17 -9.64 -23.93
CA ARG A 151 13.35 -8.76 -24.01
C ARG A 151 13.72 -8.18 -22.64
N PRO A 152 14.99 -7.87 -22.40
CA PRO A 152 15.40 -7.18 -21.17
C PRO A 152 14.96 -5.72 -21.20
N GLN A 153 14.82 -5.13 -20.01
CA GLN A 153 14.46 -3.74 -19.82
C GLN A 153 15.02 -3.17 -18.52
N ILE A 154 15.21 -1.86 -18.48
CA ILE A 154 15.44 -1.10 -17.26
C ILE A 154 14.11 -0.50 -16.84
N VAL A 155 13.63 -0.79 -15.64
CA VAL A 155 12.52 -0.05 -15.02
C VAL A 155 13.12 1.17 -14.33
N LEU A 156 12.77 2.36 -14.82
CA LEU A 156 13.23 3.63 -14.27
C LEU A 156 12.09 4.22 -13.43
N SER A 157 12.27 4.28 -12.10
CA SER A 157 11.27 4.84 -11.20
C SER A 157 11.81 6.03 -10.41
N TYR A 158 10.91 6.93 -10.01
CA TYR A 158 11.19 8.07 -9.16
C TYR A 158 10.68 7.81 -7.76
N GLU A 159 11.60 7.73 -6.79
CA GLU A 159 11.35 7.36 -5.39
C GLU A 159 11.10 8.58 -4.47
N ARG A 160 10.64 9.70 -5.05
CA ARG A 160 10.44 10.99 -4.36
C ARG A 160 11.74 11.67 -3.93
N THR A 161 11.59 12.78 -3.19
CA THR A 161 12.71 13.50 -2.59
C THR A 161 13.02 12.99 -1.20
N THR A 162 14.26 13.23 -0.76
CA THR A 162 14.71 13.02 0.61
C THR A 162 15.69 14.13 0.97
N HIS A 163 16.01 14.24 2.25
CA HIS A 163 16.99 15.22 2.74
C HIS A 163 18.14 14.51 3.43
N ILE A 164 19.32 15.05 3.28
CA ILE A 164 20.55 14.61 3.96
C ILE A 164 20.99 15.76 4.88
N SER A 165 21.28 15.46 6.11
CA SER A 165 21.84 16.44 7.06
C SER A 165 23.19 16.96 6.55
N LEU A 166 23.46 18.24 6.70
CA LEU A 166 24.79 18.82 6.48
C LEU A 166 25.72 18.57 7.68
N TYR A 167 25.18 18.10 8.80
CA TYR A 167 25.95 17.70 9.96
C TYR A 167 26.17 16.19 9.98
N SER A 168 27.40 15.77 10.25
CA SER A 168 27.72 14.35 10.48
C SER A 168 27.12 13.86 11.81
N ILE A 169 27.06 12.55 11.99
CA ILE A 169 26.61 11.94 13.26
C ILE A 169 27.44 12.48 14.44
N ALA A 170 28.76 12.60 14.29
CA ALA A 170 29.63 13.14 15.33
C ALA A 170 29.28 14.60 15.70
N GLN A 171 28.98 15.45 14.70
CA GLN A 171 28.58 16.83 14.93
C GLN A 171 27.21 16.92 15.61
N LEU A 172 26.23 16.13 15.21
CA LEU A 172 24.90 16.10 15.84
C LEU A 172 24.97 15.70 17.32
N ILE A 173 25.86 14.72 17.66
CA ILE A 173 26.09 14.32 19.05
C ILE A 173 26.76 15.46 19.84
N ALA A 174 27.73 16.16 19.26
CA ALA A 174 28.41 17.25 19.91
C ALA A 174 27.49 18.46 20.18
N GLU A 175 26.60 18.81 19.26
CA GLU A 175 25.60 19.87 19.45
C GLU A 175 24.64 19.55 20.59
N GLN A 176 24.17 18.31 20.73
CA GLN A 176 23.29 17.93 21.83
C GLN A 176 23.94 18.00 23.21
N GLN A 177 25.25 17.77 23.28
CA GLN A 177 26.00 17.87 24.54
C GLN A 177 26.30 19.32 24.95
N SER A 178 26.21 20.29 24.02
CA SER A 178 26.48 21.71 24.30
C SER A 178 25.30 22.45 24.91
N ASP A 179 24.06 22.02 24.66
CA ASP A 179 22.84 22.72 25.10
C ASP A 179 22.41 22.39 26.53
N ASP A 180 22.86 21.28 27.11
CA ASP A 180 22.68 20.96 28.54
C ASP A 180 23.87 20.15 29.08
N PRO A 181 24.81 20.82 29.78
CA PRO A 181 25.96 20.16 30.36
C PRO A 181 25.63 19.16 31.49
N PHE A 182 24.39 19.09 31.94
CA PHE A 182 23.89 18.10 32.90
C PHE A 182 23.00 17.00 32.30
N ALA A 183 22.63 17.12 31.02
CA ALA A 183 21.94 16.04 30.33
C ALA A 183 22.94 14.94 30.00
N GLN A 184 22.99 13.89 30.82
CA GLN A 184 23.50 12.60 30.43
C GLN A 184 22.52 11.97 29.44
N THR A 185 22.35 12.59 28.26
CA THR A 185 21.69 11.93 27.15
C THR A 185 22.65 10.88 26.62
N ASP A 186 22.25 9.64 26.75
CA ASP A 186 22.98 8.48 26.25
C ASP A 186 23.26 8.72 24.75
N SER A 187 24.52 8.97 24.38
CA SER A 187 24.95 9.24 23.00
C SER A 187 24.59 8.09 22.02
N THR A 188 24.14 6.95 22.59
CA THR A 188 23.61 5.80 21.87
C THR A 188 22.19 6.03 21.32
N ASP A 189 21.45 7.00 21.80
CA ASP A 189 20.03 7.14 21.46
C ASP A 189 19.83 7.64 20.02
N ILE A 190 20.59 8.60 19.53
CA ILE A 190 20.43 9.14 18.16
C ILE A 190 20.61 8.05 17.09
N TYR A 191 21.51 7.08 17.32
CA TYR A 191 21.75 5.99 16.38
C TYR A 191 20.48 5.14 16.10
N SER A 192 19.57 5.05 17.06
CA SER A 192 18.31 4.30 16.93
C SER A 192 17.33 4.96 15.96
N PHE A 193 17.47 6.25 15.69
CA PHE A 193 16.63 7.02 14.79
C PHE A 193 17.19 7.15 13.37
N ILE A 194 18.48 6.81 13.16
CA ILE A 194 19.16 6.90 11.86
C ILE A 194 19.11 5.55 11.16
N SER A 195 18.43 5.49 10.02
CA SER A 195 18.34 4.26 9.20
C SER A 195 19.36 4.21 8.07
N LYS A 196 19.60 5.35 7.40
CA LYS A 196 20.53 5.49 6.27
C LYS A 196 21.42 6.71 6.45
N VAL A 197 22.59 6.66 5.88
CA VAL A 197 23.56 7.76 5.86
C VAL A 197 24.17 7.92 4.47
N LEU A 198 24.50 9.14 4.11
CA LEU A 198 25.54 9.41 3.12
C LEU A 198 26.89 9.27 3.81
N TYR A 199 27.69 8.31 3.38
CA TYR A 199 29.10 8.21 3.80
C TYR A 199 29.96 9.00 2.82
N LEU A 200 30.68 9.98 3.33
CA LEU A 200 31.53 10.87 2.55
C LEU A 200 32.91 10.92 3.18
N ASP A 201 33.83 10.15 2.64
CA ASP A 201 35.23 10.20 3.02
C ASP A 201 35.99 11.11 2.08
N LYS A 202 36.32 12.31 2.58
CA LYS A 202 37.01 13.36 1.81
C LYS A 202 38.46 12.98 1.45
N ASP A 203 39.08 12.16 2.28
CA ASP A 203 40.49 11.75 2.08
C ASP A 203 40.62 10.71 0.96
N SER A 204 39.69 9.75 0.89
CA SER A 204 39.68 8.70 -0.14
C SER A 204 38.80 9.02 -1.36
N HIS A 205 38.10 10.16 -1.35
CA HIS A 205 37.10 10.54 -2.37
C HIS A 205 36.01 9.50 -2.55
N TYR A 206 35.69 8.78 -1.47
CA TYR A 206 34.73 7.67 -1.48
C TYR A 206 33.39 8.14 -0.94
N GLN A 207 32.35 8.10 -1.78
CA GLN A 207 31.01 8.52 -1.38
C GLN A 207 29.95 7.50 -1.83
N PHE A 208 29.00 7.19 -0.96
CA PHE A 208 27.88 6.29 -1.21
C PHE A 208 26.81 6.43 -0.13
N ILE A 209 25.61 5.97 -0.45
CA ILE A 209 24.53 5.84 0.53
C ILE A 209 24.49 4.40 1.05
N GLU A 210 24.38 4.23 2.38
CA GLU A 210 24.28 2.90 3.00
C GLU A 210 23.37 2.93 4.24
N ARG A 211 22.87 1.77 4.63
CA ARG A 211 22.20 1.59 5.92
C ARG A 211 23.23 1.66 7.04
N LEU A 212 22.95 2.47 8.05
CA LEU A 212 23.88 2.65 9.16
C LEU A 212 24.18 1.34 9.91
N GLU A 213 23.17 0.47 10.05
CA GLU A 213 23.33 -0.84 10.70
C GLU A 213 24.40 -1.74 10.05
N TYR A 214 24.58 -1.63 8.71
CA TYR A 214 25.62 -2.38 8.00
C TYR A 214 26.96 -1.63 7.98
N LEU A 215 26.89 -0.31 7.85
CA LEU A 215 28.08 0.53 7.72
C LEU A 215 28.93 0.55 8.99
N LYS A 216 28.28 0.67 10.17
CA LYS A 216 29.02 0.74 11.47
C LYS A 216 29.83 -0.51 11.81
N HIS A 217 29.60 -1.63 11.12
CA HIS A 217 30.40 -2.86 11.26
C HIS A 217 31.59 -2.91 10.28
N ARG A 218 31.74 -1.89 9.42
CA ARG A 218 32.87 -1.83 8.48
C ARG A 218 34.11 -1.23 9.16
N PRO A 219 35.33 -1.78 8.91
CA PRO A 219 36.55 -1.32 9.55
C PRO A 219 36.92 0.14 9.22
N PHE A 220 36.41 0.68 8.13
CA PHE A 220 36.61 2.07 7.69
C PHE A 220 35.57 3.05 8.22
N TYR A 221 34.57 2.60 9.00
CA TYR A 221 33.52 3.47 9.49
C TYR A 221 34.06 4.54 10.44
N ARG A 222 33.68 5.80 10.16
CA ARG A 222 33.93 6.97 11.00
C ARG A 222 32.66 7.81 11.08
N SER A 223 32.22 8.18 12.28
CA SER A 223 30.98 8.94 12.49
C SER A 223 31.06 10.38 11.94
N GLU A 224 32.26 10.94 11.80
CA GLU A 224 32.56 12.22 11.18
C GLU A 224 32.31 12.23 9.67
N CYS A 225 32.34 11.05 9.04
CA CYS A 225 32.13 10.86 7.60
C CYS A 225 30.69 10.41 7.28
N ALA A 226 29.84 10.20 8.28
CA ALA A 226 28.47 9.70 8.13
C ALA A 226 27.45 10.80 8.34
N TYR A 227 26.75 11.19 7.26
CA TYR A 227 25.74 12.25 7.23
C TYR A 227 24.34 11.62 7.18
N PRO A 228 23.47 11.80 8.23
CA PRO A 228 22.18 11.16 8.30
C PRO A 228 21.22 11.57 7.21
N VAL A 229 20.49 10.58 6.68
CA VAL A 229 19.30 10.83 5.86
C VAL A 229 18.12 11.14 6.79
N LEU A 230 17.47 12.28 6.61
CA LEU A 230 16.36 12.73 7.45
C LEU A 230 15.14 11.85 7.18
N SER A 231 14.93 10.87 8.05
CA SER A 231 13.72 10.06 8.09
C SER A 231 12.65 10.71 8.96
N HIS A 232 11.38 10.31 8.82
CA HIS A 232 10.32 10.78 9.73
C HIS A 232 10.67 10.54 11.22
N LYS A 233 11.30 9.40 11.52
CA LYS A 233 11.78 9.11 12.88
C LYS A 233 12.80 10.15 13.38
N LEU A 234 13.76 10.50 12.53
CA LEU A 234 14.81 11.43 12.89
C LEU A 234 14.28 12.87 12.95
N LEU A 235 13.38 13.27 12.03
CA LEU A 235 12.70 14.57 12.09
C LEU A 235 11.89 14.72 13.39
N ASN A 236 11.14 13.70 13.77
CA ASN A 236 10.39 13.70 15.03
C ASN A 236 11.32 13.80 16.25
N TYR A 237 12.47 13.13 16.22
CA TYR A 237 13.48 13.26 17.27
C TYR A 237 13.98 14.70 17.43
N PHE A 238 14.08 15.44 16.31
CA PHE A 238 14.40 16.87 16.30
C PHE A 238 13.18 17.80 16.49
N ASN A 239 12.01 17.26 16.84
CA ASN A 239 10.75 18.01 16.92
C ASN A 239 10.41 18.81 15.64
N GLN A 240 10.77 18.26 14.48
CA GLN A 240 10.46 18.83 13.17
C GLN A 240 9.34 18.04 12.50
N GLU A 241 8.34 18.75 11.98
CA GLU A 241 7.25 18.10 11.25
C GLU A 241 7.68 17.77 9.80
N PRO A 242 7.29 16.61 9.28
CA PRO A 242 7.51 16.26 7.88
C PRO A 242 6.77 17.22 6.95
N VAL A 243 7.50 17.90 6.06
CA VAL A 243 6.90 18.76 5.04
C VAL A 243 6.26 17.91 3.95
N THR A 244 4.96 18.10 3.73
CA THR A 244 4.20 17.40 2.66
C THR A 244 3.77 18.39 1.59
N HIS A 245 4.28 18.21 0.38
CA HIS A 245 3.86 19.01 -0.78
C HIS A 245 2.73 18.30 -1.52
N ARG A 246 1.56 18.94 -1.62
CA ARG A 246 0.45 18.40 -2.39
C ARG A 246 0.65 18.72 -3.88
N GLU A 247 0.99 17.71 -4.66
CA GLU A 247 1.16 17.84 -6.10
C GLU A 247 -0.21 17.90 -6.83
N THR A 248 -0.32 18.83 -7.78
CA THR A 248 -1.55 18.99 -8.55
C THR A 248 -1.72 17.97 -9.68
N ASN A 249 -0.62 17.48 -10.25
CA ASN A 249 -0.57 16.47 -11.33
C ASN A 249 0.50 15.42 -11.04
N PRO A 250 0.30 14.53 -10.05
CA PRO A 250 1.39 13.68 -9.56
C PRO A 250 1.95 12.74 -10.63
N LEU A 251 1.12 12.22 -11.55
CA LEU A 251 1.60 11.32 -12.60
C LEU A 251 2.41 12.05 -13.67
N LEU A 252 1.96 13.25 -14.09
CA LEU A 252 2.71 14.07 -15.03
C LEU A 252 4.04 14.55 -14.43
N ASN A 253 4.03 14.97 -13.16
CA ASN A 253 5.23 15.37 -12.45
C ASN A 253 6.21 14.19 -12.32
N TYR A 254 5.70 13.01 -11.97
CA TYR A 254 6.49 11.79 -11.96
C TYR A 254 7.15 11.51 -13.31
N PHE A 255 6.36 11.56 -14.40
CA PHE A 255 6.92 11.37 -15.75
C PHE A 255 7.97 12.41 -16.10
N ASN A 256 7.74 13.68 -15.81
CA ASN A 256 8.72 14.75 -16.07
C ASN A 256 10.03 14.49 -15.35
N LYS A 257 9.98 13.99 -14.09
CA LYS A 257 11.17 13.64 -13.31
C LYS A 257 11.96 12.51 -13.97
N ILE A 258 11.32 11.37 -14.29
CA ILE A 258 12.01 10.24 -14.92
C ILE A 258 12.50 10.57 -16.34
N ASN A 259 11.74 11.36 -17.10
CA ASN A 259 12.13 11.76 -18.44
C ASN A 259 13.34 12.72 -18.44
N ASN A 260 13.38 13.66 -17.49
CA ASN A 260 14.54 14.53 -17.30
C ASN A 260 15.79 13.73 -16.89
N PHE A 261 15.64 12.77 -15.98
CA PHE A 261 16.72 11.87 -15.57
C PHE A 261 17.20 11.04 -16.78
N TYR A 262 16.28 10.43 -17.53
CA TYR A 262 16.60 9.67 -18.76
C TYR A 262 17.41 10.51 -19.74
N LYS A 263 16.91 11.69 -20.11
CA LYS A 263 17.58 12.58 -21.07
C LYS A 263 18.95 13.07 -20.59
N ARG A 264 19.11 13.32 -19.29
CA ARG A 264 20.35 13.85 -18.73
C ARG A 264 21.42 12.78 -18.58
N PHE A 265 21.05 11.56 -18.20
CA PHE A 265 22.01 10.55 -17.76
C PHE A 265 22.04 9.27 -18.60
N LEU A 266 20.94 8.89 -19.25
CA LEU A 266 20.85 7.60 -19.94
C LEU A 266 20.77 7.74 -21.48
N ASP A 267 20.24 8.85 -21.99
CA ASP A 267 20.07 9.08 -23.41
C ASP A 267 21.36 9.64 -24.06
N ASN A 268 22.44 8.89 -23.95
CA ASN A 268 23.74 9.26 -24.51
C ASN A 268 24.53 8.03 -24.95
N LYS A 269 25.58 8.25 -25.76
CA LYS A 269 26.43 7.19 -26.32
C LYS A 269 27.21 6.44 -25.24
N ASP A 270 27.64 7.13 -24.18
CA ASP A 270 28.44 6.53 -23.13
C ASP A 270 27.61 5.50 -22.35
N PHE A 271 26.36 5.82 -21.97
CA PHE A 271 25.48 4.85 -21.31
C PHE A 271 25.16 3.66 -22.22
N ARG A 272 24.86 3.94 -23.52
CA ARG A 272 24.57 2.87 -24.49
C ARG A 272 25.74 1.95 -24.77
N SER A 273 26.97 2.39 -24.51
CA SER A 273 28.15 1.52 -24.59
C SER A 273 28.21 0.50 -23.44
N PHE A 274 27.57 0.82 -22.28
CA PHE A 274 27.43 -0.11 -21.15
C PHE A 274 26.16 -0.96 -21.30
N ILE A 275 25.04 -0.33 -21.66
CA ILE A 275 23.73 -1.00 -21.82
C ILE A 275 23.07 -0.44 -23.10
N PRO A 276 22.91 -1.25 -24.16
CA PRO A 276 22.41 -0.81 -25.45
C PRO A 276 20.88 -0.60 -25.42
N ILE A 277 20.42 0.45 -24.72
CA ILE A 277 19.00 0.82 -24.68
C ILE A 277 18.49 1.26 -26.04
N ALA A 278 17.22 0.94 -26.33
CA ALA A 278 16.58 1.26 -27.59
C ALA A 278 16.45 2.78 -27.82
N ASP A 279 16.60 3.23 -29.07
CA ASP A 279 16.58 4.66 -29.44
C ASP A 279 15.21 5.32 -29.24
N ASN A 280 14.12 4.54 -29.25
CA ASN A 280 12.75 5.03 -29.06
C ASN A 280 12.39 5.36 -27.59
N GLY A 281 13.34 5.22 -26.66
CA GLY A 281 13.17 5.55 -25.25
C GLY A 281 12.19 4.61 -24.53
N PHE A 282 11.19 5.19 -23.86
CA PHE A 282 10.24 4.42 -23.05
C PHE A 282 9.37 3.46 -23.87
N ALA A 283 9.09 2.28 -23.33
CA ALA A 283 8.38 1.20 -24.00
C ALA A 283 6.89 1.52 -24.22
N TRP A 284 6.45 1.44 -25.47
CA TRP A 284 5.04 1.53 -25.82
C TRP A 284 4.37 0.17 -25.67
N ALA A 285 3.16 0.17 -25.09
CA ALA A 285 2.34 -1.03 -25.00
C ALA A 285 1.72 -1.35 -26.38
N THR A 286 1.72 -2.61 -26.75
CA THR A 286 1.06 -3.10 -27.98
C THR A 286 -0.44 -3.31 -27.73
N ASP A 287 -1.25 -3.28 -28.78
CA ASP A 287 -2.70 -3.52 -28.68
C ASP A 287 -3.03 -4.87 -28.05
N THR A 288 -2.18 -5.88 -28.24
CA THR A 288 -2.34 -7.22 -27.66
C THR A 288 -2.02 -7.28 -26.18
N GLN A 289 -1.23 -6.34 -25.65
CA GLN A 289 -0.96 -6.22 -24.21
C GLN A 289 -2.07 -5.48 -23.46
N ILE A 290 -2.80 -4.58 -24.17
CA ILE A 290 -3.79 -3.70 -23.54
C ILE A 290 -5.11 -4.42 -23.39
N GLY A 291 -5.59 -4.45 -22.13
CA GLY A 291 -6.94 -4.90 -21.81
C GLY A 291 -7.77 -3.80 -21.14
N LYS A 292 -9.07 -4.04 -21.08
CA LYS A 292 -10.02 -3.17 -20.40
C LYS A 292 -11.05 -3.99 -19.65
N THR A 293 -11.49 -3.48 -18.50
CA THR A 293 -12.63 -4.02 -17.79
C THR A 293 -13.92 -3.68 -18.54
N GLU A 294 -14.94 -4.51 -18.39
CA GLU A 294 -16.25 -4.28 -19.00
C GLU A 294 -16.98 -3.09 -18.39
N TYR A 295 -17.97 -2.59 -19.12
CA TYR A 295 -18.81 -1.49 -18.65
C TYR A 295 -19.54 -1.86 -17.35
N ASN A 296 -20.07 -3.07 -17.24
CA ASN A 296 -20.79 -3.57 -16.07
C ASN A 296 -19.93 -3.63 -14.80
N SER A 297 -18.61 -3.77 -14.94
CA SER A 297 -17.68 -3.74 -13.81
C SER A 297 -17.66 -2.39 -13.07
N LYS A 298 -18.18 -1.34 -13.71
CA LYS A 298 -18.32 0.01 -13.13
C LYS A 298 -19.68 0.27 -12.49
N THR A 299 -20.63 -0.63 -12.68
CA THR A 299 -22.01 -0.44 -12.28
C THR A 299 -22.27 -1.07 -10.91
N LEU A 300 -22.96 -0.33 -10.06
CA LEU A 300 -23.28 -0.72 -8.69
C LEU A 300 -24.82 -0.79 -8.53
N LEU A 301 -25.31 -1.66 -7.68
CA LEU A 301 -26.71 -1.82 -7.34
C LEU A 301 -27.03 -1.22 -5.98
N PHE A 302 -28.09 -0.46 -5.94
CA PHE A 302 -28.65 0.22 -4.76
C PHE A 302 -30.07 -0.28 -4.48
N ALA A 303 -30.79 0.37 -3.56
CA ALA A 303 -32.18 0.01 -3.26
C ALA A 303 -33.03 -0.04 -4.53
N ASN A 304 -34.07 -0.89 -4.49
CA ASN A 304 -35.03 -1.09 -5.60
C ASN A 304 -34.36 -1.49 -6.93
N ASN A 305 -33.20 -2.18 -6.87
CA ASN A 305 -32.38 -2.56 -8.03
C ASN A 305 -31.95 -1.36 -8.89
N THR A 306 -31.85 -0.18 -8.29
CA THR A 306 -31.33 1.01 -8.99
C THR A 306 -29.87 0.78 -9.35
N SER A 307 -29.54 0.93 -10.62
CA SER A 307 -28.22 0.71 -11.20
C SER A 307 -27.54 2.04 -11.48
N GLU A 308 -26.37 2.30 -10.89
CA GLU A 308 -25.64 3.57 -11.04
C GLU A 308 -24.14 3.36 -10.93
N GLN A 309 -23.33 4.16 -11.63
CA GLN A 309 -21.87 4.12 -11.51
C GLN A 309 -21.34 5.05 -10.42
N ASN A 310 -22.06 6.10 -10.12
CA ASN A 310 -21.69 7.08 -9.09
C ASN A 310 -22.40 6.75 -7.77
N PRO A 311 -21.66 6.33 -6.72
CA PRO A 311 -22.28 5.98 -5.43
C PRO A 311 -23.12 7.08 -4.81
N SER A 312 -22.68 8.35 -4.92
CA SER A 312 -23.45 9.48 -4.37
C SER A 312 -24.81 9.67 -5.03
N LYS A 313 -24.91 9.39 -6.35
CA LYS A 313 -26.17 9.39 -7.07
C LYS A 313 -27.03 8.17 -6.75
N GLY A 314 -26.40 6.98 -6.74
CA GLY A 314 -27.10 5.73 -6.44
C GLY A 314 -27.76 5.72 -5.06
N LEU A 315 -27.09 6.29 -4.05
CA LEU A 315 -27.64 6.44 -2.69
C LEU A 315 -28.85 7.37 -2.59
N ASN A 316 -29.24 8.05 -3.67
CA ASN A 316 -30.55 8.73 -3.70
C ASN A 316 -31.70 7.72 -3.63
N ALA A 317 -31.53 6.52 -4.15
CA ALA A 317 -32.50 5.44 -4.02
C ALA A 317 -32.47 4.76 -2.64
N GLY A 318 -31.43 5.00 -1.83
CA GLY A 318 -31.16 4.35 -0.56
C GLY A 318 -30.11 3.22 -0.67
N PRO A 319 -29.70 2.65 0.47
CA PRO A 319 -28.76 1.54 0.50
C PRO A 319 -29.36 0.28 -0.13
N TYR A 320 -28.53 -0.55 -0.76
CA TYR A 320 -28.93 -1.84 -1.32
C TYR A 320 -29.66 -2.71 -0.28
N GLN A 321 -29.08 -2.79 0.91
CA GLN A 321 -29.73 -3.41 2.07
C GLN A 321 -29.66 -2.43 3.26
N PRO A 322 -30.81 -2.01 3.77
CA PRO A 322 -30.87 -1.22 5.00
C PRO A 322 -30.26 -1.97 6.17
N ILE A 323 -29.89 -1.25 7.21
CA ILE A 323 -29.44 -1.86 8.48
C ILE A 323 -30.55 -2.78 9.02
N LYS A 324 -30.14 -3.85 9.72
CA LYS A 324 -31.11 -4.84 10.25
C LYS A 324 -32.02 -4.26 11.35
N ALA A 325 -31.45 -3.40 12.20
CA ALA A 325 -32.21 -2.77 13.28
C ALA A 325 -33.36 -1.89 12.72
N PRO A 326 -34.53 -1.87 13.39
CA PRO A 326 -35.67 -1.07 12.93
C PRO A 326 -35.43 0.44 13.02
N LYS A 327 -34.58 0.86 13.95
CA LYS A 327 -34.13 2.24 14.16
C LYS A 327 -32.69 2.27 14.65
N VAL A 328 -32.04 3.43 14.53
CA VAL A 328 -30.69 3.68 15.08
C VAL A 328 -30.80 4.73 16.18
N ASN A 329 -30.25 4.42 17.35
CA ASN A 329 -30.10 5.38 18.43
C ASN A 329 -28.71 5.99 18.41
N ILE A 330 -28.62 7.31 18.49
CA ILE A 330 -27.38 8.05 18.32
C ILE A 330 -27.11 8.91 19.54
N PHE A 331 -25.93 8.83 20.10
CA PHE A 331 -25.42 9.75 21.13
C PHE A 331 -24.02 10.26 20.76
N CYS A 332 -23.56 11.30 21.43
CA CYS A 332 -22.29 11.93 21.13
C CYS A 332 -21.32 11.81 22.31
N ILE A 333 -20.05 11.63 22.00
CA ILE A 333 -18.93 11.66 22.94
C ILE A 333 -18.02 12.81 22.49
N PHE A 334 -17.65 13.72 23.40
CA PHE A 334 -16.77 14.85 23.08
C PHE A 334 -16.05 15.36 24.31
N HIS A 335 -14.87 15.95 24.13
CA HIS A 335 -14.21 16.70 25.19
C HIS A 335 -14.92 18.02 25.40
N LYS A 336 -14.93 18.55 26.63
CA LYS A 336 -15.65 19.80 27.00
C LYS A 336 -15.36 20.98 26.07
N ASP A 337 -14.12 21.09 25.58
CA ASP A 337 -13.71 22.18 24.67
C ASP A 337 -14.23 21.96 23.22
N GLN A 338 -14.82 20.80 22.91
CA GLN A 338 -15.30 20.44 21.58
C GLN A 338 -16.85 20.48 21.47
N ILE A 339 -17.52 21.09 22.43
CA ILE A 339 -18.99 21.14 22.49
C ILE A 339 -19.61 21.79 21.23
N GLU A 340 -19.00 22.84 20.70
CA GLU A 340 -19.50 23.52 19.50
C GLU A 340 -19.35 22.67 18.24
N GLN A 341 -18.22 21.94 18.10
CA GLN A 341 -18.00 20.99 17.02
C GLN A 341 -19.03 19.83 17.09
N ALA A 342 -19.29 19.31 18.30
CA ALA A 342 -20.29 18.28 18.53
C ALA A 342 -21.71 18.76 18.13
N ARG A 343 -22.12 19.92 18.60
CA ARG A 343 -23.42 20.54 18.26
C ARG A 343 -23.57 20.71 16.75
N LYS A 344 -22.51 21.13 16.08
CA LYS A 344 -22.52 21.39 14.65
C LYS A 344 -22.59 20.10 13.83
N LEU A 345 -21.82 19.06 14.22
CA LEU A 345 -21.89 17.74 13.63
C LEU A 345 -23.30 17.17 13.72
N LEU A 346 -23.89 17.20 14.93
CA LEU A 346 -25.25 16.69 15.17
C LEU A 346 -26.30 17.44 14.34
N SER A 347 -26.24 18.79 14.33
CA SER A 347 -27.19 19.60 13.54
C SER A 347 -27.07 19.35 12.03
N SER A 348 -25.83 19.13 11.54
CA SER A 348 -25.58 18.84 10.12
C SER A 348 -26.09 17.47 9.71
N LEU A 349 -25.97 16.46 10.57
CA LEU A 349 -26.50 15.12 10.30
C LEU A 349 -28.03 15.06 10.37
N ARG A 350 -28.68 15.83 11.27
CA ARG A 350 -30.13 15.90 11.42
C ARG A 350 -30.82 16.70 10.31
N GLY A 351 -30.29 17.87 10.00
CA GLY A 351 -30.99 18.86 9.18
C GLY A 351 -30.58 18.86 7.71
N GLY A 352 -29.59 18.09 7.35
CA GLY A 352 -28.88 18.22 6.08
C GLY A 352 -28.12 19.55 5.98
N TYR A 353 -27.05 19.54 5.23
CA TYR A 353 -26.28 20.74 4.93
C TYR A 353 -26.75 21.35 3.61
N LYS A 354 -26.73 22.69 3.47
CA LYS A 354 -27.20 23.36 2.24
C LYS A 354 -26.57 22.84 0.94
N ALA A 355 -25.31 22.40 0.99
CA ALA A 355 -24.61 21.83 -0.16
C ALA A 355 -25.14 20.45 -0.60
N TYR A 356 -25.87 19.76 0.22
CA TYR A 356 -26.55 18.51 -0.17
C TYR A 356 -27.62 18.70 -1.24
N LYS A 357 -28.07 19.93 -1.43
CA LYS A 357 -28.96 20.32 -2.53
C LYS A 357 -28.34 20.17 -3.92
N LEU A 358 -27.02 20.09 -4.04
CA LEU A 358 -26.33 19.96 -5.34
C LEU A 358 -26.55 18.61 -6.03
N TYR A 359 -26.99 17.59 -5.29
CA TYR A 359 -27.19 16.24 -5.84
C TYR A 359 -28.65 15.77 -5.87
N THR A 360 -29.58 16.55 -5.32
CA THR A 360 -30.99 16.27 -5.41
C THR A 360 -31.64 17.18 -6.46
N THR A 361 -32.19 16.59 -7.50
CA THR A 361 -32.99 17.27 -8.51
C THR A 361 -34.12 18.09 -7.89
N THR A 362 -34.16 19.35 -8.22
CA THR A 362 -35.33 20.24 -8.36
C THR A 362 -36.30 20.49 -7.18
N ASP A 363 -36.24 19.80 -6.06
CA ASP A 363 -37.21 20.07 -4.99
C ASP A 363 -36.59 20.77 -3.77
N ASN A 364 -36.91 22.05 -3.62
CA ASN A 364 -36.31 23.00 -2.68
C ASN A 364 -36.80 22.84 -1.22
N THR A 365 -37.58 21.82 -0.89
CA THR A 365 -38.41 21.80 0.33
C THR A 365 -38.12 20.69 1.33
N SER A 366 -37.36 19.63 1.01
CA SER A 366 -37.13 18.55 1.97
C SER A 366 -35.72 18.66 2.60
N LYS A 367 -35.67 19.02 3.88
CA LYS A 367 -34.54 18.75 4.78
C LYS A 367 -34.45 17.24 4.95
N THR A 368 -33.70 16.56 4.11
CA THR A 368 -33.51 15.11 4.20
C THR A 368 -32.54 14.81 5.32
N ASP A 369 -32.97 14.01 6.29
CA ASP A 369 -32.07 13.40 7.27
C ASP A 369 -31.01 12.56 6.54
N VAL A 370 -29.76 12.99 6.63
CA VAL A 370 -28.64 12.35 5.93
C VAL A 370 -28.52 10.90 6.38
N LEU A 371 -28.66 10.63 7.67
CA LEU A 371 -28.53 9.28 8.21
C LEU A 371 -29.67 8.37 7.76
N LYS A 372 -30.92 8.84 7.77
CA LYS A 372 -32.06 8.07 7.26
C LYS A 372 -31.84 7.64 5.81
N ARG A 373 -31.34 8.55 4.98
CA ARG A 373 -31.06 8.26 3.57
C ARG A 373 -30.02 7.16 3.38
N PHE A 374 -28.93 7.19 4.18
CA PHE A 374 -27.82 6.24 4.03
C PHE A 374 -28.04 4.93 4.76
N THR A 375 -28.77 4.92 5.88
CA THR A 375 -29.07 3.70 6.65
C THR A 375 -30.36 3.01 6.21
N GLY A 376 -31.26 3.72 5.52
CA GLY A 376 -32.58 3.25 5.17
C GLY A 376 -33.53 3.11 6.38
N ARG A 377 -33.18 3.72 7.52
CA ARG A 377 -33.95 3.62 8.78
C ARG A 377 -34.07 4.97 9.47
N ASP A 378 -35.11 5.09 10.29
CA ASP A 378 -35.29 6.25 11.15
C ASP A 378 -34.21 6.33 12.22
N THR A 379 -33.81 7.54 12.57
CA THR A 379 -32.79 7.82 13.57
C THR A 379 -33.42 8.46 14.80
N THR A 380 -33.02 7.98 15.98
CA THR A 380 -33.42 8.55 17.27
C THR A 380 -32.18 9.11 17.96
N TRP A 381 -32.29 10.35 18.38
CA TRP A 381 -31.21 11.03 19.07
C TRP A 381 -31.42 10.88 20.58
N VAL A 382 -30.51 10.18 21.24
CA VAL A 382 -30.50 10.06 22.69
C VAL A 382 -30.21 11.45 23.27
N LYS A 383 -30.96 11.85 24.31
CA LYS A 383 -30.81 13.18 24.92
C LYS A 383 -29.50 13.30 25.69
N ALA A 384 -29.05 12.22 26.33
CA ALA A 384 -27.81 12.18 27.05
C ALA A 384 -26.61 12.11 26.09
N HIS A 385 -25.55 12.81 26.46
CA HIS A 385 -24.26 12.82 25.75
C HIS A 385 -23.15 12.60 26.78
N ILE A 386 -22.00 12.10 26.33
CA ILE A 386 -20.83 11.92 27.16
C ILE A 386 -19.86 13.07 26.91
N GLU A 387 -19.76 13.98 27.87
CA GLU A 387 -18.71 15.00 27.94
C GLU A 387 -17.61 14.49 28.86
N PHE A 388 -16.34 14.60 28.45
CA PHE A 388 -15.17 14.22 29.25
C PHE A 388 -14.16 15.37 29.37
N GLU A 389 -13.32 15.32 30.39
CA GLU A 389 -12.35 16.40 30.70
C GLU A 389 -10.89 15.98 30.54
N ASP A 390 -10.57 14.71 30.82
CA ASP A 390 -9.19 14.24 30.75
C ASP A 390 -8.83 13.80 29.32
N MET A 391 -8.07 14.63 28.63
CA MET A 391 -7.56 14.36 27.26
C MET A 391 -6.53 13.21 27.21
N ASN A 392 -5.80 12.99 28.28
CA ASN A 392 -4.74 11.98 28.30
C ASN A 392 -5.25 10.59 28.60
N ASN A 393 -6.32 10.48 29.40
CA ASN A 393 -6.93 9.21 29.77
C ASN A 393 -8.47 9.26 29.82
N PRO A 394 -9.15 9.49 28.70
CA PRO A 394 -10.60 9.69 28.66
C PRO A 394 -11.41 8.41 28.94
N SER A 395 -10.82 7.23 28.74
CA SER A 395 -11.53 5.95 28.78
C SER A 395 -12.24 5.66 30.11
N PRO A 396 -11.64 5.85 31.32
CA PRO A 396 -12.33 5.59 32.58
C PRO A 396 -13.54 6.51 32.81
N GLU A 397 -13.43 7.78 32.42
CA GLU A 397 -14.54 8.73 32.55
C GLU A 397 -15.70 8.36 31.60
N ILE A 398 -15.38 8.02 30.36
CA ILE A 398 -16.37 7.55 29.36
C ILE A 398 -17.05 6.26 29.84
N ALA A 399 -16.29 5.28 30.33
CA ALA A 399 -16.82 4.03 30.85
C ALA A 399 -17.78 4.25 32.02
N THR A 400 -17.42 5.12 32.97
CA THR A 400 -18.26 5.49 34.10
C THR A 400 -19.59 6.10 33.65
N LYS A 401 -19.54 7.07 32.74
CA LYS A 401 -20.74 7.73 32.21
C LYS A 401 -21.61 6.77 31.37
N LEU A 402 -21.00 5.87 30.61
CA LEU A 402 -21.73 4.82 29.89
C LEU A 402 -22.50 3.92 30.86
N ASN A 403 -21.88 3.45 31.95
CA ASN A 403 -22.54 2.63 32.96
C ASN A 403 -23.72 3.40 33.56
N GLN A 404 -23.54 4.66 33.96
CA GLN A 404 -24.63 5.51 34.45
C GLN A 404 -25.80 5.64 33.47
N MET A 405 -25.51 5.79 32.15
CA MET A 405 -26.56 5.86 31.14
C MET A 405 -27.35 4.54 31.03
N PHE A 406 -26.70 3.38 31.19
CA PHE A 406 -27.40 2.10 31.23
C PHE A 406 -28.22 1.95 32.55
N ASP A 407 -27.63 2.28 33.69
CA ASP A 407 -28.29 2.20 34.98
C ASP A 407 -29.54 3.09 35.09
N ASN A 408 -29.47 4.29 34.48
CA ASN A 408 -30.58 5.23 34.40
C ASN A 408 -31.62 4.88 33.33
N GLY A 409 -31.40 3.84 32.51
CA GLY A 409 -32.29 3.43 31.43
C GLY A 409 -32.29 4.36 30.23
N GLU A 410 -31.28 5.23 30.08
CA GLU A 410 -31.09 6.09 28.94
C GLU A 410 -30.56 5.30 27.72
N LEU A 411 -29.75 4.24 28.01
CA LEU A 411 -29.36 3.22 27.05
C LEU A 411 -29.94 1.85 27.49
N LYS A 412 -30.26 1.00 26.50
CA LYS A 412 -30.82 -0.33 26.72
C LYS A 412 -30.00 -1.37 25.96
N LEU A 413 -29.79 -2.55 26.55
CA LEU A 413 -28.96 -3.61 25.99
C LEU A 413 -29.56 -4.25 24.71
N ASP A 414 -30.87 -4.19 24.54
CA ASP A 414 -31.60 -4.74 23.38
C ASP A 414 -31.76 -3.78 22.22
N GLU A 415 -31.27 -2.55 22.35
CA GLU A 415 -31.33 -1.53 21.31
C GLU A 415 -29.99 -1.37 20.59
N THR A 416 -30.04 -0.95 19.31
CA THR A 416 -28.85 -0.68 18.50
C THR A 416 -28.43 0.78 18.65
N TYR A 417 -27.15 0.98 18.97
CA TYR A 417 -26.57 2.31 19.16
C TYR A 417 -25.38 2.56 18.26
N ILE A 418 -25.17 3.83 17.94
CA ILE A 418 -23.92 4.35 17.43
C ILE A 418 -23.49 5.58 18.23
N ALA A 419 -22.25 5.56 18.71
CA ALA A 419 -21.62 6.71 19.33
C ALA A 419 -20.89 7.54 18.26
N LEU A 420 -21.14 8.85 18.24
CA LEU A 420 -20.39 9.82 17.45
C LEU A 420 -19.32 10.43 18.36
N TYR A 421 -18.06 10.06 18.17
CA TYR A 421 -16.96 10.61 18.93
C TYR A 421 -16.31 11.76 18.17
N VAL A 422 -16.48 13.00 18.68
CA VAL A 422 -15.75 14.17 18.22
C VAL A 422 -14.40 14.17 18.91
N SER A 423 -13.41 13.64 18.22
CA SER A 423 -12.07 13.44 18.79
C SER A 423 -11.23 14.69 18.70
N PRO A 424 -10.69 15.19 19.83
CA PRO A 424 -9.67 16.23 19.82
C PRO A 424 -8.29 15.73 19.37
N ILE A 425 -8.14 14.42 19.22
CA ILE A 425 -6.88 13.76 18.94
C ILE A 425 -6.96 13.11 17.55
N ASP A 426 -5.94 13.34 16.71
CA ASP A 426 -5.77 12.61 15.45
C ASP A 426 -5.24 11.20 15.74
N LYS A 427 -5.80 10.17 15.07
CA LYS A 427 -5.34 8.78 15.21
C LYS A 427 -3.88 8.57 14.78
N HIS A 428 -3.34 9.48 13.97
CA HIS A 428 -1.95 9.47 13.50
C HIS A 428 -1.01 10.31 14.36
N THR A 429 -1.49 10.81 15.54
CA THR A 429 -0.65 11.57 16.46
C THR A 429 0.61 10.79 16.84
N HIS A 430 1.72 11.51 16.95
CA HIS A 430 2.99 10.94 17.43
C HIS A 430 3.00 10.66 18.94
N ASN A 431 2.07 11.27 19.69
CA ASN A 431 1.90 11.01 21.11
C ASN A 431 1.30 9.60 21.31
N ALA A 432 2.12 8.67 21.79
CA ALA A 432 1.74 7.28 21.99
C ALA A 432 0.59 7.14 23.02
N THR A 433 0.58 7.92 24.10
CA THR A 433 -0.48 7.91 25.11
C THR A 433 -1.83 8.34 24.53
N ALA A 434 -1.85 9.44 23.78
CA ALA A 434 -3.05 9.95 23.16
C ALA A 434 -3.59 8.95 22.11
N ARG A 435 -2.71 8.33 21.33
CA ARG A 435 -3.08 7.31 20.36
C ARG A 435 -3.64 6.06 21.05
N HIS A 436 -3.03 5.62 22.14
CA HIS A 436 -3.55 4.50 22.92
C HIS A 436 -4.96 4.79 23.49
N ALA A 437 -5.15 5.99 24.06
CA ALA A 437 -6.45 6.44 24.54
C ALA A 437 -7.54 6.42 23.44
N TYR A 438 -7.20 6.86 22.24
CA TYR A 438 -8.10 6.80 21.07
C TYR A 438 -8.61 5.38 20.79
N TYR A 439 -7.73 4.39 20.76
CA TYR A 439 -8.11 3.02 20.48
C TYR A 439 -8.82 2.35 21.67
N LYS A 440 -8.47 2.71 22.90
CA LYS A 440 -9.13 2.18 24.11
C LYS A 440 -10.60 2.61 24.21
N ILE A 441 -10.95 3.84 23.82
CA ILE A 441 -12.35 4.25 23.70
C ILE A 441 -13.11 3.36 22.70
N LYS A 442 -12.48 3.01 21.59
CA LYS A 442 -13.10 2.15 20.58
C LYS A 442 -13.34 0.75 21.12
N GLU A 443 -12.36 0.17 21.83
CA GLU A 443 -12.48 -1.14 22.49
C GLU A 443 -13.62 -1.15 23.53
N GLU A 444 -13.66 -0.14 24.39
CA GLU A 444 -14.68 0.03 25.43
C GLU A 444 -16.12 0.05 24.89
N LEU A 445 -16.35 0.76 23.81
CA LEU A 445 -17.68 0.81 23.16
C LEU A 445 -18.02 -0.49 22.46
N LEU A 446 -17.06 -1.10 21.78
CA LEU A 446 -17.26 -2.38 21.10
C LEU A 446 -17.56 -3.52 22.07
N SER A 447 -16.95 -3.54 23.27
CA SER A 447 -17.25 -4.53 24.31
C SER A 447 -18.71 -4.49 24.77
N ARG A 448 -19.39 -3.36 24.58
CA ARG A 448 -20.83 -3.17 24.85
C ARG A 448 -21.70 -3.24 23.59
N ASN A 449 -21.16 -3.75 22.50
CA ASN A 449 -21.84 -3.82 21.19
C ASN A 449 -22.33 -2.45 20.68
N ILE A 450 -21.61 -1.38 21.03
CA ILE A 450 -21.89 -0.03 20.56
C ILE A 450 -20.90 0.29 19.42
N ALA A 451 -21.43 0.54 18.23
CA ALA A 451 -20.60 0.98 17.11
C ALA A 451 -20.10 2.42 17.33
N LEU A 452 -18.84 2.68 16.95
CA LEU A 452 -18.21 3.99 17.09
C LEU A 452 -17.89 4.62 15.73
N GLN A 453 -18.34 5.85 15.53
CA GLN A 453 -17.90 6.70 14.42
C GLN A 453 -17.09 7.88 14.96
N VAL A 454 -15.81 7.88 14.65
CA VAL A 454 -14.93 8.98 15.03
C VAL A 454 -14.91 10.06 13.96
N VAL A 455 -14.95 11.31 14.39
CA VAL A 455 -14.78 12.51 13.57
C VAL A 455 -13.76 13.40 14.26
N ASN A 456 -12.64 13.66 13.60
CA ASN A 456 -11.63 14.57 14.16
C ASN A 456 -12.23 16.00 14.25
N ALA A 457 -12.10 16.62 15.41
CA ALA A 457 -12.60 17.97 15.70
C ALA A 457 -12.06 19.01 14.71
N ASP A 458 -10.80 18.88 14.29
CA ASP A 458 -10.14 19.79 13.35
C ASP A 458 -10.78 19.79 11.96
N ASN A 459 -11.44 18.69 11.59
CA ASN A 459 -12.22 18.60 10.34
C ASN A 459 -13.54 19.37 10.41
N ILE A 460 -14.02 19.71 11.62
CA ILE A 460 -15.24 20.48 11.86
C ILE A 460 -14.86 21.94 12.06
N THR A 461 -14.19 22.53 11.07
CA THR A 461 -13.72 23.93 11.15
C THR A 461 -14.79 24.90 10.67
N PHE A 462 -14.76 26.10 11.27
CA PHE A 462 -15.69 27.19 10.95
C PHE A 462 -14.98 28.22 10.07
N SER A 463 -15.70 28.79 9.09
CA SER A 463 -15.30 30.06 8.46
C SER A 463 -16.19 31.17 9.05
N GLY A 464 -15.64 31.99 9.95
CA GLY A 464 -16.43 32.91 10.77
C GLY A 464 -17.20 32.19 11.89
N THR A 465 -18.09 32.89 12.58
CA THR A 465 -18.74 32.41 13.82
C THR A 465 -19.79 31.32 13.62
N THR A 466 -20.25 31.05 12.38
CA THR A 466 -21.43 30.18 12.16
C THR A 466 -21.38 29.25 10.96
N THR A 467 -20.40 29.37 10.07
CA THR A 467 -20.38 28.63 8.80
C THR A 467 -19.26 27.56 8.80
N ILE A 468 -19.62 26.28 8.56
CA ILE A 468 -18.64 25.21 8.38
C ILE A 468 -17.84 25.45 7.08
N LYS A 469 -16.54 25.13 7.12
CA LYS A 469 -15.63 25.19 5.98
C LYS A 469 -16.20 24.45 4.76
N THR A 470 -16.08 25.05 3.59
CA THR A 470 -16.50 24.41 2.31
C THR A 470 -15.82 23.06 2.15
N GLY A 471 -16.60 22.02 1.87
CA GLY A 471 -16.12 20.64 1.71
C GLY A 471 -16.54 19.66 2.82
N PHE A 472 -17.04 20.15 3.96
CA PHE A 472 -17.51 19.30 5.05
C PHE A 472 -18.72 18.44 4.65
N GLU A 473 -19.52 18.90 3.70
CA GLU A 473 -20.62 18.13 3.12
C GLU A 473 -20.20 16.77 2.56
N TYR A 474 -19.00 16.67 1.98
CA TYR A 474 -18.44 15.39 1.52
C TYR A 474 -18.04 14.50 2.70
N THR A 475 -17.62 15.10 3.81
CA THR A 475 -17.32 14.38 5.05
C THR A 475 -18.58 13.78 5.66
N LEU A 476 -19.70 14.52 5.69
CA LEU A 476 -20.98 14.00 6.18
C LEU A 476 -21.47 12.77 5.42
N GLN A 477 -21.30 12.75 4.11
CA GLN A 477 -21.61 11.59 3.27
C GLN A 477 -20.83 10.36 3.68
N ASN A 478 -19.52 10.52 3.86
CA ASN A 478 -18.64 9.44 4.25
C ASN A 478 -18.91 8.95 5.68
N ILE A 479 -19.25 9.85 6.60
CA ILE A 479 -19.68 9.51 7.97
C ILE A 479 -20.94 8.64 7.93
N ALA A 480 -21.98 9.08 7.22
CA ALA A 480 -23.24 8.34 7.13
C ALA A 480 -23.08 6.98 6.45
N LEU A 481 -22.23 6.91 5.43
CA LEU A 481 -21.86 5.68 4.74
C LEU A 481 -21.19 4.67 5.68
N ALA A 482 -20.19 5.12 6.43
CA ALA A 482 -19.48 4.27 7.39
C ALA A 482 -20.44 3.80 8.53
N ILE A 483 -21.35 4.65 8.99
CA ILE A 483 -22.37 4.28 9.97
C ILE A 483 -23.26 3.15 9.44
N CYS A 484 -23.76 3.27 8.21
CA CYS A 484 -24.56 2.22 7.59
C CYS A 484 -23.81 0.86 7.59
N ALA A 485 -22.57 0.86 7.14
CA ALA A 485 -21.76 -0.35 7.04
C ALA A 485 -21.42 -0.96 8.42
N LYS A 486 -21.09 -0.12 9.42
CA LYS A 486 -20.83 -0.55 10.81
C LYS A 486 -22.03 -1.21 11.48
N LEU A 487 -23.23 -0.80 11.09
CA LEU A 487 -24.48 -1.34 11.64
C LEU A 487 -25.05 -2.49 10.77
N GLY A 488 -24.21 -3.08 9.90
CA GLY A 488 -24.55 -4.26 9.10
C GLY A 488 -25.46 -3.97 7.91
N GLY A 489 -25.61 -2.70 7.48
CA GLY A 489 -26.21 -2.34 6.21
C GLY A 489 -25.24 -2.55 5.05
N ILE A 490 -25.79 -2.72 3.86
CA ILE A 490 -25.01 -2.82 2.62
C ILE A 490 -25.33 -1.62 1.75
N PRO A 491 -24.48 -0.59 1.69
CA PRO A 491 -24.76 0.62 0.92
C PRO A 491 -24.99 0.35 -0.56
N TRP A 492 -24.16 -0.49 -1.17
CA TRP A 492 -24.30 -0.99 -2.55
C TRP A 492 -23.52 -2.28 -2.72
N LYS A 493 -23.81 -3.00 -3.78
CA LYS A 493 -23.05 -4.17 -4.23
C LYS A 493 -22.73 -4.11 -5.72
N PHE A 494 -21.99 -5.08 -6.25
CA PHE A 494 -21.74 -5.16 -7.68
C PHE A 494 -23.01 -5.54 -8.45
N ASN A 495 -23.15 -4.97 -9.65
CA ASN A 495 -24.18 -5.39 -10.61
C ASN A 495 -23.68 -6.57 -11.44
N VAL A 496 -23.55 -7.72 -10.81
CA VAL A 496 -23.12 -8.97 -11.46
C VAL A 496 -24.04 -10.12 -11.04
N GLN A 497 -24.14 -11.12 -11.88
CA GLN A 497 -24.85 -12.35 -11.53
C GLN A 497 -24.16 -13.03 -10.34
N LYS A 498 -24.93 -13.44 -9.36
CA LYS A 498 -24.40 -14.22 -8.24
C LYS A 498 -24.00 -15.62 -8.74
N THR A 499 -22.76 -15.96 -8.51
CA THR A 499 -22.18 -17.30 -8.77
C THR A 499 -21.77 -17.93 -7.44
N ASN A 500 -21.58 -19.23 -7.40
CA ASN A 500 -21.13 -19.94 -6.22
C ASN A 500 -19.60 -19.84 -6.08
N GLU A 501 -19.11 -18.64 -5.82
CA GLU A 501 -17.70 -18.30 -5.73
C GLU A 501 -17.38 -17.66 -4.39
N LEU A 502 -16.36 -18.16 -3.71
CA LEU A 502 -15.83 -17.59 -2.48
C LEU A 502 -14.58 -16.76 -2.78
N VAL A 503 -14.57 -15.50 -2.35
CA VAL A 503 -13.41 -14.61 -2.43
C VAL A 503 -12.87 -14.36 -1.03
N VAL A 504 -11.60 -14.66 -0.79
CA VAL A 504 -10.91 -14.43 0.49
C VAL A 504 -9.83 -13.40 0.30
N GLY A 505 -9.92 -12.30 1.05
CA GLY A 505 -8.92 -11.23 1.05
C GLY A 505 -8.00 -11.31 2.26
N ILE A 506 -6.70 -11.25 2.03
CA ILE A 506 -5.67 -11.30 3.07
C ILE A 506 -4.73 -10.13 2.90
N GLY A 507 -4.66 -9.27 3.91
CA GLY A 507 -3.73 -8.15 3.99
C GLY A 507 -2.84 -8.23 5.22
N ALA A 508 -1.84 -7.34 5.31
CA ALA A 508 -0.97 -7.22 6.46
C ALA A 508 -0.62 -5.77 6.76
N PHE A 509 -0.38 -5.49 8.02
CA PHE A 509 0.12 -4.23 8.51
C PHE A 509 1.37 -4.46 9.36
N ARG A 510 2.43 -3.71 9.10
CA ARG A 510 3.63 -3.72 9.93
C ARG A 510 3.56 -2.61 10.96
N ASN A 511 3.41 -2.99 12.22
CA ASN A 511 3.52 -2.04 13.32
C ASN A 511 4.99 -1.73 13.57
N GLN A 512 5.43 -0.53 13.17
CA GLN A 512 6.82 -0.10 13.31
C GLN A 512 7.25 0.08 14.78
N GLU A 513 6.31 0.40 15.67
CA GLU A 513 6.61 0.62 17.10
C GLU A 513 6.86 -0.70 17.84
N LYS A 514 6.07 -1.71 17.54
CA LYS A 514 6.21 -3.05 18.16
C LYS A 514 7.17 -3.97 17.39
N GLY A 515 7.66 -3.55 16.22
CA GLY A 515 8.55 -4.33 15.37
C GLY A 515 7.91 -5.59 14.78
N ALA A 516 6.63 -5.82 15.02
CA ALA A 516 5.88 -7.00 14.59
C ALA A 516 5.05 -6.70 13.33
N THR A 517 4.92 -7.69 12.46
CA THR A 517 3.97 -7.65 11.35
C THR A 517 2.72 -8.41 11.77
N TYR A 518 1.60 -7.73 11.76
CA TYR A 518 0.30 -8.34 12.00
C TYR A 518 -0.33 -8.64 10.65
N ILE A 519 -0.75 -9.86 10.44
CA ILE A 519 -1.54 -10.22 9.29
C ILE A 519 -2.99 -9.95 9.65
N GLY A 520 -3.62 -9.02 8.91
CA GLY A 520 -5.06 -8.88 8.99
C GLY A 520 -5.69 -10.13 8.40
N SER A 521 -6.74 -10.49 8.98
CA SER A 521 -7.63 -11.60 8.77
C SER A 521 -7.91 -12.01 7.32
N ALA A 522 -8.37 -13.24 7.17
CA ALA A 522 -9.07 -13.70 5.99
C ALA A 522 -10.49 -13.10 5.95
N PHE A 523 -10.70 -12.09 5.13
CA PHE A 523 -12.01 -11.50 4.85
C PHE A 523 -12.73 -12.28 3.75
N ALA A 524 -13.88 -12.84 4.08
CA ALA A 524 -14.70 -13.63 3.16
C ALA A 524 -15.79 -12.76 2.49
N PHE A 525 -15.93 -12.91 1.18
CA PHE A 525 -16.92 -12.24 0.37
C PHE A 525 -17.52 -13.21 -0.65
N ASP A 526 -18.76 -12.98 -1.05
CA ASP A 526 -19.27 -13.58 -2.30
C ASP A 526 -18.81 -12.77 -3.53
N ASN A 527 -19.05 -13.29 -4.73
CA ASN A 527 -18.66 -12.65 -5.99
C ASN A 527 -19.38 -11.32 -6.26
N THR A 528 -20.47 -11.03 -5.53
CA THR A 528 -21.21 -9.75 -5.63
C THR A 528 -20.63 -8.66 -4.73
N GLY A 529 -19.61 -8.99 -3.94
CA GLY A 529 -18.93 -8.08 -3.02
C GLY A 529 -19.61 -7.95 -1.65
N VAL A 530 -20.55 -8.82 -1.35
CA VAL A 530 -21.18 -8.87 -0.01
C VAL A 530 -20.21 -9.52 0.96
N PHE A 531 -19.91 -8.80 2.02
CA PHE A 531 -19.05 -9.25 3.12
C PHE A 531 -19.79 -10.28 3.97
N ASP A 532 -19.10 -11.39 4.30
CA ASP A 532 -19.61 -12.44 5.17
C ASP A 532 -19.00 -12.34 6.59
N SER A 533 -17.71 -12.48 6.69
CA SER A 533 -17.00 -12.55 7.97
C SER A 533 -15.52 -12.29 7.83
N PHE A 534 -14.83 -12.15 8.96
CA PHE A 534 -13.37 -12.13 8.98
C PHE A 534 -12.79 -12.85 10.21
N GLN A 535 -11.52 -13.23 10.13
CA GLN A 535 -10.69 -13.74 11.21
C GLN A 535 -9.33 -13.05 11.17
N TYR A 536 -8.61 -12.92 12.27
CA TYR A 536 -7.29 -12.29 12.34
C TYR A 536 -6.25 -13.22 12.96
N PHE A 537 -4.98 -13.02 12.63
CA PHE A 537 -3.86 -13.84 13.09
C PHE A 537 -2.52 -13.10 12.98
N MET A 538 -1.47 -13.63 13.64
CA MET A 538 -0.10 -13.09 13.58
C MET A 538 0.66 -13.62 12.35
N GLN A 539 1.66 -12.88 11.87
CA GLN A 539 2.36 -13.17 10.60
C GLN A 539 3.02 -14.55 10.54
N ASP A 540 3.54 -15.05 11.65
CA ASP A 540 4.33 -16.29 11.65
C ASP A 540 3.45 -17.56 11.81
N GLU A 541 2.14 -17.38 11.84
CA GLU A 541 1.16 -18.44 12.08
C GLU A 541 0.55 -18.94 10.77
N ILE A 542 1.37 -19.57 9.93
CA ILE A 542 0.91 -20.15 8.64
C ILE A 542 -0.30 -21.09 8.86
N LYS A 543 -0.31 -21.84 9.96
CA LYS A 543 -1.41 -22.74 10.29
C LYS A 543 -2.71 -21.98 10.55
N GLU A 544 -2.65 -20.84 11.20
CA GLU A 544 -3.81 -20.00 11.48
C GLU A 544 -4.32 -19.31 10.21
N LEU A 545 -3.41 -18.83 9.34
CA LEU A 545 -3.77 -18.34 8.02
C LEU A 545 -4.58 -19.39 7.23
N VAL A 546 -4.06 -20.60 7.16
CA VAL A 546 -4.69 -21.70 6.43
C VAL A 546 -5.97 -22.15 7.15
N GLY A 547 -5.99 -22.14 8.49
CA GLY A 547 -7.17 -22.38 9.29
C GLY A 547 -8.30 -21.39 9.04
N SER A 548 -7.97 -20.08 8.92
CA SER A 548 -8.93 -19.03 8.59
C SER A 548 -9.56 -19.21 7.19
N ILE A 549 -8.76 -19.61 6.22
CA ILE A 549 -9.27 -19.92 4.86
C ILE A 549 -10.20 -21.15 4.93
N ARG A 550 -9.81 -22.19 5.67
CA ARG A 550 -10.63 -23.39 5.89
C ARG A 550 -11.99 -23.02 6.49
N ASP A 551 -11.99 -22.23 7.55
CA ASP A 551 -13.21 -21.83 8.23
C ASP A 551 -14.11 -20.96 7.36
N ALA A 552 -13.53 -20.10 6.51
CA ALA A 552 -14.26 -19.36 5.49
C ALA A 552 -14.94 -20.29 4.49
N ILE A 553 -14.24 -21.34 4.00
CA ILE A 553 -14.79 -22.33 3.09
C ILE A 553 -15.95 -23.11 3.77
N ILE A 554 -15.76 -23.54 5.03
CA ILE A 554 -16.78 -24.30 5.76
C ILE A 554 -18.03 -23.45 6.00
N ARG A 555 -17.88 -22.20 6.47
CA ARG A 555 -19.02 -21.29 6.69
C ARG A 555 -19.76 -21.01 5.38
N TYR A 556 -19.02 -20.66 4.34
CA TYR A 556 -19.60 -20.42 3.03
C TYR A 556 -20.37 -21.63 2.52
N SER A 557 -19.77 -22.82 2.62
CA SER A 557 -20.38 -24.08 2.18
C SER A 557 -21.65 -24.42 2.94
N SER A 558 -21.71 -24.10 4.22
CA SER A 558 -22.91 -24.32 5.05
C SER A 558 -24.09 -23.45 4.63
N ALA A 559 -23.84 -22.25 4.09
CA ALA A 559 -24.86 -21.31 3.67
C ALA A 559 -25.22 -21.40 2.17
N ASN A 560 -24.24 -21.73 1.31
CA ASN A 560 -24.37 -21.62 -0.15
C ASN A 560 -24.06 -22.94 -0.90
N GLY A 561 -23.68 -24.01 -0.21
CA GLY A 561 -23.09 -25.22 -0.80
C GLY A 561 -21.59 -25.03 -1.09
N THR A 562 -20.90 -26.12 -1.44
CA THR A 562 -19.48 -26.09 -1.76
C THR A 562 -19.21 -25.11 -2.89
N PRO A 563 -18.28 -24.14 -2.75
CA PRO A 563 -17.99 -23.18 -3.79
C PRO A 563 -17.43 -23.84 -5.05
N ASP A 564 -17.81 -23.35 -6.22
CA ASP A 564 -17.30 -23.82 -7.51
C ASP A 564 -15.84 -23.39 -7.75
N LYS A 565 -15.42 -22.28 -7.14
CA LYS A 565 -14.03 -21.82 -7.13
C LYS A 565 -13.73 -20.97 -5.89
N LEU A 566 -12.47 -20.97 -5.48
CA LEU A 566 -11.91 -20.12 -4.44
C LEU A 566 -10.94 -19.13 -5.07
N VAL A 567 -11.12 -17.84 -4.77
CA VAL A 567 -10.19 -16.79 -5.17
C VAL A 567 -9.56 -16.16 -3.93
N ILE A 568 -8.25 -16.16 -3.85
CA ILE A 568 -7.50 -15.58 -2.73
C ILE A 568 -6.80 -14.31 -3.22
N HIS A 569 -7.22 -13.15 -2.73
CA HIS A 569 -6.50 -11.90 -2.90
C HIS A 569 -5.46 -11.77 -1.79
N TYR A 570 -4.18 -11.78 -2.14
CA TYR A 570 -3.09 -11.85 -1.19
C TYR A 570 -2.12 -10.66 -1.35
N TYR A 571 -1.74 -10.02 -0.23
CA TYR A 571 -0.92 -8.80 -0.22
C TYR A 571 0.55 -9.01 -0.63
N LYS A 572 1.03 -10.24 -0.68
CA LYS A 572 2.39 -10.63 -1.09
C LYS A 572 2.36 -11.88 -1.95
N GLN A 573 3.47 -12.20 -2.61
CA GLN A 573 3.59 -13.50 -3.28
C GLN A 573 3.60 -14.62 -2.24
N MET A 574 2.69 -15.60 -2.43
CA MET A 574 2.63 -16.79 -1.59
C MET A 574 3.93 -17.59 -1.74
N ASN A 575 4.59 -17.89 -0.63
CA ASN A 575 5.80 -18.69 -0.65
C ASN A 575 5.46 -20.20 -0.72
N GLN A 576 6.47 -21.02 -1.06
CA GLN A 576 6.26 -22.45 -1.24
C GLN A 576 5.74 -23.16 0.03
N ARG A 577 6.11 -22.70 1.22
CA ARG A 577 5.67 -23.28 2.49
C ARG A 577 4.18 -22.97 2.77
N GLU A 578 3.78 -21.71 2.57
CA GLU A 578 2.37 -21.29 2.67
C GLU A 578 1.50 -22.08 1.70
N PHE A 579 2.03 -22.30 0.51
CA PHE A 579 1.39 -23.05 -0.57
C PHE A 579 1.16 -24.53 -0.22
N LEU A 580 2.18 -25.21 0.27
CA LEU A 580 2.08 -26.63 0.67
C LEU A 580 1.08 -26.84 1.81
N GLU A 581 1.02 -25.92 2.77
CA GLU A 581 0.04 -26.00 3.86
C GLU A 581 -1.40 -25.75 3.35
N LEU A 582 -1.59 -24.81 2.42
CA LEU A 582 -2.87 -24.57 1.77
C LEU A 582 -3.34 -25.83 1.01
N GLU A 583 -2.46 -26.46 0.24
CA GLU A 583 -2.76 -27.70 -0.50
C GLU A 583 -3.15 -28.85 0.45
N ARG A 584 -2.42 -29.04 1.55
CA ARG A 584 -2.74 -30.06 2.57
C ARG A 584 -4.12 -29.82 3.18
N MET A 585 -4.44 -28.58 3.50
CA MET A 585 -5.74 -28.20 4.04
C MET A 585 -6.87 -28.49 3.05
N LEU A 586 -6.71 -28.08 1.79
CA LEU A 586 -7.72 -28.33 0.73
C LEU A 586 -7.97 -29.83 0.55
N ASN A 587 -6.92 -30.65 0.55
CA ASN A 587 -7.02 -32.10 0.47
C ASN A 587 -7.75 -32.70 1.69
N SER A 588 -7.63 -32.08 2.88
CA SER A 588 -8.31 -32.54 4.10
C SER A 588 -9.81 -32.27 4.12
N LEU A 589 -10.29 -31.32 3.30
CA LEU A 589 -11.72 -30.95 3.27
C LEU A 589 -12.60 -31.97 2.52
N GLN A 590 -12.00 -32.98 1.85
CA GLN A 590 -12.72 -34.03 1.11
C GLN A 590 -13.78 -33.48 0.14
N ILE A 591 -13.50 -32.35 -0.49
CA ILE A 591 -14.38 -31.75 -1.50
C ILE A 591 -14.51 -32.70 -2.68
N PRO A 592 -15.74 -33.07 -3.13
CA PRO A 592 -15.94 -34.12 -4.13
C PRO A 592 -15.23 -33.88 -5.46
N ASN A 593 -15.14 -32.63 -5.89
CA ASN A 593 -14.39 -32.23 -7.07
C ASN A 593 -13.23 -31.34 -6.61
N LYS A 594 -12.05 -31.49 -7.22
CA LYS A 594 -10.89 -30.68 -6.90
C LYS A 594 -11.24 -29.19 -7.09
N LEU A 595 -11.37 -28.45 -5.98
CA LEU A 595 -11.73 -27.04 -5.97
C LEU A 595 -10.66 -26.22 -6.72
N PRO A 596 -11.00 -25.53 -7.81
CA PRO A 596 -10.08 -24.59 -8.45
C PRO A 596 -9.74 -23.43 -7.49
N VAL A 597 -8.46 -23.21 -7.25
CA VAL A 597 -7.97 -22.13 -6.39
C VAL A 597 -7.13 -21.17 -7.21
N TYR A 598 -7.52 -19.90 -7.23
CA TYR A 598 -6.76 -18.83 -7.87
C TYR A 598 -6.18 -17.92 -6.80
N VAL A 599 -4.89 -17.67 -6.86
CA VAL A 599 -4.22 -16.68 -6.01
C VAL A 599 -3.88 -15.46 -6.83
N VAL A 600 -4.46 -14.33 -6.46
CA VAL A 600 -4.18 -13.02 -7.04
C VAL A 600 -3.34 -12.26 -6.04
N THR A 601 -2.04 -12.22 -6.26
CA THR A 601 -1.12 -11.40 -5.48
C THR A 601 -1.32 -9.93 -5.87
N ILE A 602 -1.54 -9.08 -4.87
CA ILE A 602 -1.76 -7.64 -5.05
C ILE A 602 -0.72 -6.91 -4.21
N ASN A 603 0.37 -6.50 -4.84
CA ASN A 603 1.46 -5.88 -4.13
C ASN A 603 1.42 -4.35 -4.26
N LYS A 604 1.23 -3.68 -3.14
CA LYS A 604 1.15 -2.24 -3.03
C LYS A 604 2.51 -1.55 -3.24
N THR A 605 3.59 -2.15 -2.76
CA THR A 605 4.94 -1.59 -2.84
C THR A 605 5.55 -1.74 -4.23
N GLU A 606 5.28 -2.84 -4.91
CA GLU A 606 5.77 -3.08 -6.27
C GLU A 606 5.01 -2.27 -7.33
N SER A 607 3.82 -1.76 -7.02
CA SER A 607 3.03 -0.97 -7.97
C SER A 607 3.68 0.37 -8.35
N GLU A 608 4.60 0.87 -7.52
CA GLU A 608 5.37 2.08 -7.83
C GLU A 608 6.54 1.82 -8.80
N ASP A 609 7.03 0.58 -8.92
CA ASP A 609 8.11 0.23 -9.85
C ASP A 609 7.69 0.42 -11.29
N PHE A 610 6.54 -0.16 -11.66
CA PHE A 610 5.95 -0.03 -12.99
C PHE A 610 4.86 1.01 -12.98
N VAL A 611 4.96 1.98 -13.87
CA VAL A 611 3.98 3.06 -14.03
C VAL A 611 3.49 3.09 -15.46
N LEU A 612 2.18 3.27 -15.62
CA LEU A 612 1.51 3.34 -16.90
C LEU A 612 1.06 4.76 -17.20
N PHE A 613 1.35 5.24 -18.40
CA PHE A 613 1.03 6.57 -18.87
C PHE A 613 0.16 6.50 -20.13
N ASP A 614 -0.72 7.48 -20.33
CA ASP A 614 -1.49 7.68 -21.56
C ASP A 614 -1.06 8.98 -22.26
N ALA A 615 -0.30 8.87 -23.32
CA ALA A 615 0.12 10.01 -24.15
C ALA A 615 -1.05 10.73 -24.84
N GLY A 616 -2.24 10.09 -24.94
CA GLY A 616 -3.46 10.74 -25.41
C GLY A 616 -4.05 11.74 -24.39
N ASN A 617 -3.61 11.68 -23.13
CA ASN A 617 -3.98 12.63 -22.07
C ASN A 617 -2.79 13.55 -21.74
N THR A 618 -2.48 14.48 -22.62
CA THR A 618 -1.28 15.34 -22.53
C THR A 618 -1.20 16.19 -21.24
N ASN A 619 -2.35 16.52 -20.63
CA ASN A 619 -2.39 17.40 -19.46
C ASN A 619 -2.08 16.68 -18.13
N ALA A 620 -2.19 15.35 -18.09
CA ALA A 620 -2.02 14.60 -16.84
C ALA A 620 -1.42 13.19 -17.05
N LEU A 621 -1.32 12.70 -18.28
CA LEU A 621 -0.86 11.37 -18.68
C LEU A 621 -1.66 10.21 -18.01
N LEU A 622 -2.88 10.47 -17.54
CA LEU A 622 -3.68 9.50 -16.81
C LEU A 622 -4.37 8.50 -17.75
N PRO A 623 -4.11 7.19 -17.63
CA PRO A 623 -4.89 6.15 -18.29
C PRO A 623 -6.34 6.13 -17.81
N TYR A 624 -7.25 5.54 -18.56
CA TYR A 624 -8.62 5.32 -18.07
C TYR A 624 -8.66 4.25 -16.98
N SER A 625 -9.49 4.50 -15.95
CA SER A 625 -9.80 3.53 -14.91
C SER A 625 -10.38 2.25 -15.51
N GLY A 626 -9.88 1.10 -15.06
CA GLY A 626 -10.20 -0.21 -15.60
C GLY A 626 -9.34 -0.62 -16.82
N ARG A 627 -8.32 0.16 -17.20
CA ARG A 627 -7.30 -0.30 -18.14
C ARG A 627 -6.29 -1.19 -17.42
N TYR A 628 -5.83 -2.21 -18.11
CA TYR A 628 -4.74 -3.05 -17.62
C TYR A 628 -3.77 -3.42 -18.73
N ILE A 629 -2.54 -3.72 -18.35
CA ILE A 629 -1.46 -4.16 -19.24
C ILE A 629 -1.02 -5.55 -18.82
N ASN A 630 -0.91 -6.46 -19.80
CA ASN A 630 -0.28 -7.76 -19.63
C ASN A 630 1.25 -7.61 -19.72
N LEU A 631 1.96 -7.93 -18.64
CA LEU A 631 3.43 -7.95 -18.58
C LEU A 631 4.03 -9.33 -18.86
N GLY A 632 3.18 -10.32 -19.15
CA GLY A 632 3.59 -11.71 -19.33
C GLY A 632 3.77 -12.48 -18.00
N ASN A 633 3.91 -13.79 -18.11
CA ASN A 633 4.11 -14.69 -16.97
C ASN A 633 3.13 -14.47 -15.81
N GLY A 634 1.83 -14.20 -16.13
CA GLY A 634 0.77 -13.97 -15.14
C GLY A 634 0.85 -12.63 -14.40
N ASN A 635 1.72 -11.69 -14.84
CA ASN A 635 1.81 -10.35 -14.26
C ASN A 635 0.99 -9.34 -15.07
N TYR A 636 0.28 -8.47 -14.35
CA TYR A 636 -0.58 -7.43 -14.93
C TYR A 636 -0.44 -6.13 -14.16
N LEU A 637 -0.62 -5.00 -14.86
CA LEU A 637 -0.80 -3.69 -14.23
C LEU A 637 -2.24 -3.26 -14.42
N LEU A 638 -2.95 -2.95 -13.34
CA LEU A 638 -4.33 -2.50 -13.37
C LEU A 638 -4.47 -1.07 -12.87
N CYS A 639 -5.09 -0.21 -13.66
CA CYS A 639 -5.43 1.16 -13.28
C CYS A 639 -6.79 1.18 -12.57
N ASN A 640 -6.81 1.19 -11.23
CA ASN A 640 -8.05 1.23 -10.46
C ASN A 640 -8.61 2.64 -10.33
N ASN A 641 -7.82 3.56 -9.77
CA ASN A 641 -8.28 4.91 -9.44
C ASN A 641 -7.51 5.95 -10.25
N THR A 642 -7.81 6.02 -11.55
CA THR A 642 -7.20 6.95 -12.48
C THR A 642 -8.25 7.86 -13.13
N ARG A 643 -8.32 7.96 -14.45
CA ARG A 643 -9.25 8.81 -15.17
C ARG A 643 -10.55 8.05 -15.50
N TYR A 644 -11.71 8.67 -15.25
CA TYR A 644 -13.02 8.12 -15.62
C TYR A 644 -13.52 8.77 -16.90
N TYR A 645 -14.10 7.96 -17.79
CA TYR A 645 -14.92 8.49 -18.86
C TYR A 645 -16.31 8.82 -18.30
N SER A 646 -16.77 10.05 -18.51
CA SER A 646 -18.12 10.50 -18.14
C SER A 646 -18.66 11.37 -19.26
N GLN A 647 -19.98 11.27 -19.54
CA GLN A 647 -20.65 12.16 -20.48
C GLN A 647 -20.60 13.63 -20.01
N THR A 648 -20.61 13.84 -18.70
CA THR A 648 -20.52 15.18 -18.08
C THR A 648 -19.07 15.71 -18.08
N PHE A 649 -18.08 14.81 -18.04
CA PHE A 649 -16.66 15.16 -18.00
C PHE A 649 -15.91 14.30 -19.02
N PRO A 650 -16.00 14.59 -20.33
CA PRO A 650 -15.42 13.75 -21.39
C PRO A 650 -13.89 13.62 -21.29
N ASN A 651 -13.20 14.59 -20.67
CA ASN A 651 -11.76 14.55 -20.44
C ASN A 651 -11.37 13.75 -19.16
N GLY A 652 -12.35 13.15 -18.48
CA GLY A 652 -12.16 12.43 -17.23
C GLY A 652 -12.06 13.35 -16.01
N THR A 653 -12.36 12.81 -14.84
CA THR A 653 -12.17 13.49 -13.56
C THR A 653 -10.79 13.15 -13.00
N ARG A 654 -10.21 14.08 -12.25
CA ARG A 654 -8.96 13.84 -11.53
C ARG A 654 -9.19 12.80 -10.43
N PRO A 655 -8.31 11.83 -10.27
CA PRO A 655 -8.32 11.00 -9.08
C PRO A 655 -7.95 11.85 -7.87
N ASP A 656 -8.67 11.68 -6.78
CA ASP A 656 -8.39 12.37 -5.52
C ASP A 656 -7.29 11.70 -4.69
N SER A 657 -6.74 10.62 -5.18
CA SER A 657 -5.74 9.81 -4.50
C SER A 657 -4.75 9.23 -5.52
N PHE A 658 -3.90 8.39 -5.07
CA PHE A 658 -2.76 7.79 -5.74
C PHE A 658 -3.07 7.27 -7.17
N PRO A 659 -2.57 7.89 -8.26
CA PRO A 659 -2.95 7.59 -9.64
C PRO A 659 -2.13 6.46 -10.27
N PHE A 660 -1.33 5.76 -9.48
CA PHE A 660 -0.45 4.70 -9.96
C PHE A 660 -1.20 3.38 -10.13
N PRO A 661 -0.78 2.48 -11.05
CA PRO A 661 -1.42 1.20 -11.23
C PRO A 661 -1.16 0.25 -10.06
N VAL A 662 -1.99 -0.80 -9.97
CA VAL A 662 -1.77 -1.93 -9.07
C VAL A 662 -1.14 -3.07 -9.85
N LYS A 663 -0.05 -3.65 -9.34
CA LYS A 663 0.58 -4.82 -9.94
C LYS A 663 -0.06 -6.08 -9.41
N LEU A 664 -0.50 -6.93 -10.32
CA LEU A 664 -1.13 -8.20 -10.02
C LEU A 664 -0.24 -9.35 -10.50
N LYS A 665 -0.17 -10.43 -9.72
CA LYS A 665 0.36 -11.72 -10.14
C LYS A 665 -0.73 -12.76 -9.96
N ILE A 666 -1.17 -13.38 -11.05
CA ILE A 666 -2.24 -14.38 -11.04
C ILE A 666 -1.63 -15.76 -11.19
N THR A 667 -1.96 -16.67 -10.29
CA THR A 667 -1.50 -18.06 -10.29
C THR A 667 -2.63 -19.02 -9.93
N CYS A 668 -2.58 -20.23 -10.45
CA CYS A 668 -3.50 -21.33 -10.09
C CYS A 668 -2.68 -22.46 -9.46
N PRO A 669 -2.56 -22.48 -8.15
CA PRO A 669 -1.77 -23.51 -7.45
C PRO A 669 -2.30 -24.93 -7.59
N THR A 670 -3.56 -25.09 -7.80
CA THR A 670 -4.21 -26.41 -7.93
C THR A 670 -4.12 -27.02 -9.34
N SER A 671 -3.55 -26.27 -10.29
CA SER A 671 -3.35 -26.74 -11.67
C SER A 671 -1.98 -26.33 -12.20
N LYS A 672 -1.36 -27.21 -13.00
CA LYS A 672 -0.16 -26.88 -13.79
C LYS A 672 -0.49 -26.33 -15.18
N GLU A 673 -1.75 -26.43 -15.59
CA GLU A 673 -2.21 -25.91 -16.87
C GLU A 673 -2.25 -24.38 -16.85
N PRO A 674 -1.96 -23.74 -17.97
CA PRO A 674 -2.13 -22.29 -18.12
C PRO A 674 -3.56 -21.86 -17.81
N ILE A 675 -3.73 -20.77 -17.10
CA ILE A 675 -5.05 -20.20 -16.85
C ILE A 675 -5.58 -19.60 -18.15
N ASP A 676 -6.81 -19.94 -18.50
CA ASP A 676 -7.43 -19.44 -19.72
C ASP A 676 -7.65 -17.91 -19.67
N ALA A 677 -7.70 -17.29 -20.86
CA ALA A 677 -7.75 -15.83 -20.99
C ALA A 677 -9.04 -15.22 -20.42
N GLN A 678 -10.17 -15.96 -20.40
CA GLN A 678 -11.42 -15.46 -19.83
C GLN A 678 -11.34 -15.43 -18.30
N THR A 679 -10.88 -16.51 -17.69
CA THR A 679 -10.64 -16.58 -16.23
C THR A 679 -9.69 -15.47 -15.76
N ILE A 680 -8.62 -15.19 -16.50
CA ILE A 680 -7.71 -14.10 -16.20
C ILE A 680 -8.45 -12.75 -16.23
N ARG A 681 -9.25 -12.49 -17.27
CA ARG A 681 -10.05 -11.25 -17.35
C ARG A 681 -11.00 -11.12 -16.16
N ASP A 682 -11.71 -12.18 -15.82
CA ASP A 682 -12.68 -12.22 -14.73
C ASP A 682 -12.01 -11.91 -13.37
N LEU A 683 -10.80 -12.44 -13.13
CA LEU A 683 -10.01 -12.20 -11.92
C LEU A 683 -9.51 -10.73 -11.85
N ILE A 684 -9.05 -10.18 -12.96
CA ILE A 684 -8.65 -8.75 -13.01
C ILE A 684 -9.85 -7.84 -12.77
N GLU A 685 -10.99 -8.14 -13.40
CA GLU A 685 -12.23 -7.40 -13.19
C GLU A 685 -12.74 -7.52 -11.76
N GLN A 686 -12.57 -8.67 -11.13
CA GLN A 686 -12.90 -8.85 -9.72
C GLN A 686 -12.09 -7.91 -8.84
N VAL A 687 -10.77 -7.83 -9.02
CA VAL A 687 -9.92 -6.86 -8.29
C VAL A 687 -10.40 -5.44 -8.52
N TYR A 688 -10.74 -5.08 -9.77
CA TYR A 688 -11.27 -3.75 -10.10
C TYR A 688 -12.58 -3.47 -9.36
N ARG A 689 -13.54 -4.40 -9.36
CA ARG A 689 -14.83 -4.26 -8.67
C ARG A 689 -14.62 -4.08 -7.16
N PHE A 690 -13.77 -4.89 -6.53
CA PHE A 690 -13.46 -4.78 -5.10
C PHE A 690 -12.78 -3.46 -4.69
N SER A 691 -12.24 -2.69 -5.62
CA SER A 691 -11.77 -1.32 -5.36
C SER A 691 -12.90 -0.30 -5.20
N ARG A 692 -14.16 -0.66 -5.51
CA ARG A 692 -15.33 0.21 -5.55
C ARG A 692 -16.29 0.07 -4.36
N ILE A 693 -16.10 -0.90 -3.48
CA ILE A 693 -16.98 -1.16 -2.33
C ILE A 693 -16.36 -0.75 -0.98
N TYR A 694 -15.57 0.31 -0.98
CA TYR A 694 -14.97 0.86 0.23
C TYR A 694 -15.96 1.79 0.94
N PHE A 695 -16.62 1.27 2.00
CA PHE A 695 -17.70 1.97 2.69
C PHE A 695 -17.27 3.06 3.69
N LYS A 696 -16.01 3.48 3.65
CA LYS A 696 -15.54 4.70 4.32
C LYS A 696 -15.50 5.92 3.39
N SER A 697 -15.70 5.72 2.08
CA SER A 697 -15.71 6.77 1.08
C SER A 697 -16.53 6.36 -0.14
N VAL A 698 -17.25 7.31 -0.71
CA VAL A 698 -17.95 7.13 -2.00
C VAL A 698 -16.99 7.05 -3.20
N LYS A 699 -15.71 7.36 -2.98
CA LYS A 699 -14.70 7.36 -4.03
C LYS A 699 -14.09 5.97 -4.20
N GLN A 700 -13.83 5.59 -5.46
CA GLN A 700 -13.08 4.38 -5.76
C GLN A 700 -11.69 4.42 -5.13
N GLN A 701 -11.24 3.29 -4.65
CA GLN A 701 -9.94 3.16 -4.01
C GLN A 701 -8.87 2.67 -4.99
N HIS A 702 -7.61 2.90 -4.63
CA HIS A 702 -6.47 2.35 -5.35
C HIS A 702 -6.39 0.82 -5.16
N LEU A 703 -6.48 0.36 -3.93
CA LEU A 703 -6.49 -1.07 -3.58
C LEU A 703 -7.91 -1.62 -3.43
N PRO A 704 -8.15 -2.89 -3.73
CA PRO A 704 -9.40 -3.56 -3.43
C PRO A 704 -9.61 -3.69 -1.91
N VAL A 705 -10.86 -3.71 -1.45
CA VAL A 705 -11.20 -3.88 -0.03
C VAL A 705 -10.72 -5.20 0.54
N THR A 706 -10.58 -6.22 -0.27
CA THR A 706 -10.00 -7.52 0.08
C THR A 706 -8.56 -7.42 0.62
N ILE A 707 -7.86 -6.35 0.32
CA ILE A 707 -6.54 -6.01 0.90
C ILE A 707 -6.68 -4.92 1.95
N LYS A 708 -7.51 -3.91 1.69
CA LYS A 708 -7.59 -2.71 2.52
C LYS A 708 -8.30 -2.94 3.84
N TYR A 709 -9.34 -3.78 3.89
CA TYR A 709 -10.03 -4.08 5.14
C TYR A 709 -9.16 -4.88 6.11
N PRO A 710 -8.47 -5.96 5.67
CA PRO A 710 -7.46 -6.62 6.49
C PRO A 710 -6.39 -5.66 7.06
N GLU A 711 -5.87 -4.73 6.23
CA GLU A 711 -4.91 -3.73 6.71
C GLU A 711 -5.49 -2.85 7.83
N LEU A 712 -6.72 -2.38 7.69
CA LEU A 712 -7.37 -1.54 8.72
C LEU A 712 -7.57 -2.27 10.04
N VAL A 713 -7.98 -3.53 9.99
CA VAL A 713 -8.10 -4.36 11.20
C VAL A 713 -6.75 -4.56 11.87
N SER A 714 -5.74 -4.92 11.09
CA SER A 714 -4.38 -5.13 11.59
C SER A 714 -3.73 -3.86 12.16
N GLU A 715 -4.13 -2.66 11.70
CA GLU A 715 -3.71 -1.38 12.26
C GLU A 715 -4.29 -1.15 13.65
N ILE A 716 -5.52 -1.59 13.90
CA ILE A 716 -6.28 -1.28 15.14
C ILE A 716 -6.02 -2.31 16.24
N LEU A 717 -6.08 -3.61 15.90
CA LEU A 717 -6.03 -4.70 16.87
C LEU A 717 -4.83 -4.69 17.83
N PRO A 718 -3.62 -4.30 17.44
CA PRO A 718 -2.48 -4.24 18.35
C PRO A 718 -2.64 -3.30 19.55
N TYR A 719 -3.61 -2.41 19.50
CA TYR A 719 -3.92 -1.46 20.59
C TYR A 719 -5.04 -1.95 21.52
N PHE A 720 -5.73 -3.03 21.18
CA PHE A 720 -6.77 -3.62 22.02
C PHE A 720 -6.13 -4.52 23.10
N GLU A 721 -6.59 -4.40 24.33
CA GLU A 721 -6.12 -5.19 25.47
C GLU A 721 -6.84 -6.55 25.53
N GLU A 722 -8.15 -6.57 25.20
CA GLU A 722 -8.98 -7.77 25.20
C GLU A 722 -9.33 -8.21 23.77
N GLN A 723 -8.53 -9.11 23.23
CA GLN A 723 -8.77 -9.65 21.88
C GLN A 723 -10.07 -10.49 21.78
N ALA A 724 -10.56 -11.01 22.88
CA ALA A 724 -11.81 -11.79 22.93
C ALA A 724 -13.04 -10.99 22.47
N THR A 725 -13.06 -9.68 22.69
CA THR A 725 -14.16 -8.79 22.32
C THR A 725 -14.39 -8.72 20.80
N VAL A 726 -13.35 -9.03 20.01
CA VAL A 726 -13.39 -8.94 18.55
C VAL A 726 -14.04 -10.18 17.92
N SER A 727 -13.98 -11.33 18.58
CA SER A 727 -14.55 -12.59 18.06
C SER A 727 -16.07 -12.52 17.88
N ASP A 728 -16.77 -11.74 18.72
CA ASP A 728 -18.23 -11.64 18.70
C ASP A 728 -18.76 -10.67 17.65
N ILE A 729 -17.88 -9.79 17.09
CA ILE A 729 -18.24 -8.74 16.13
C ILE A 729 -17.71 -9.02 14.71
N GLN A 730 -17.36 -10.25 14.40
CA GLN A 730 -16.74 -10.67 13.13
C GLN A 730 -17.62 -10.40 11.87
N HIS A 731 -18.90 -10.13 12.05
CA HIS A 731 -19.85 -9.94 10.95
C HIS A 731 -20.12 -8.47 10.60
N ASN A 732 -19.53 -7.53 11.31
CA ASN A 732 -19.72 -6.09 11.10
C ASN A 732 -18.43 -5.38 10.73
N LEU A 733 -18.53 -4.33 9.91
CA LEU A 733 -17.37 -3.53 9.47
C LEU A 733 -17.00 -2.45 10.51
N TRP A 734 -16.92 -2.82 11.80
CA TRP A 734 -16.68 -1.92 12.92
C TRP A 734 -15.38 -1.09 12.83
N PHE A 735 -14.41 -1.56 12.09
CA PHE A 735 -13.09 -0.94 11.92
C PHE A 735 -13.07 0.24 10.92
N LEU A 736 -14.13 0.50 10.20
CA LEU A 736 -14.25 1.59 9.21
C LEU A 736 -14.13 2.99 9.82
#